data_5ba2391e94c4fffc787518c1bf4edb47
#
_entry.id   5ba2391e94c4fffc787518c1bf4edb47
#
_cell.length_a   1.000
_cell.length_b   1.000
_cell.length_c   1.000
_cell.angle_alpha   90.00
_cell.angle_beta   90.00
_cell.angle_gamma   90.00
#
_symmetry.space_group_name_H-M   'P 1'
#
loop_
_entity.id
_entity.type
_entity.pdbx_description
1 polymer ?
#
loop_
_entity_poly.entity_id
_entity_poly.type
_entity_poly.pdbx_seq_one_letter_code
_entity_poly.pdbx_strand_id
1 'polypeptide(L)'
;MKRVLQVFAVLIVLVALGAGWYLYSKQPTRQGTVTLAHLQGSVTVRYDDRGVPHIRAENETDLYRALGYVHAQDRLFQMEIMRRLARGELAEVLGPKLLETDKLFRSLRIRERASSYAEHMDPDSASSKALQAYLDGINQYQASHASPMEFDVLGIPKRPFTAEDSISVAGYMAYSFAAAFRTEPVLTYVRDRLGSDYLKVFDLDWQPKGALNLANDDWNTLGAIAALSEQALADNGLPQFEGSNAWAVSGTHTRSGKPLLAGDPHIRFSVPSVWYEAQLSAPGFELYGYHNALVPVAFLGHNMDFGWSLTMFQNDDLDLVAEKVNPDNPNQVWYHGQWVDMTSSEQQIQVKGQTPVTLILRRSPHGPIINDVLGENAGSTPIAMWWAFLDSENPILEGFYQLNRAETLAKARAAAAKVSAPGLNIIWANAKGDIGWWAAAQLPMRPAGVNPAFILDGSTAQADKLGFYPFSANPQEENPSRGYVVSANAQPASPTGMEIPGYYNLADRGQQLNAQLSDKSVKWDVTNSQALQLGTTTAYGPRLLAPLLPVLREVVKDPAQLKLVEQLANWKGDYPLDSTSATLFNQLLFNLAEVTFHPKLGDALFKTLISTRVIDAALPRLAASADSPWWNGKRTDTVKLAWDNSLAHLKSTFGDDPAQWQWGKAHTLTHGHPLGMQKPLDKLFNVGPFPAPGSHEVPNNQTAPIGPAPWPVTYGPSTRRLIDFADPTHALTINPVGQSGVPFDTHYGDQAQSYIEGGYEQAHFSEEEVTANTRGTLKLLPAR
;
A
#
# COMPACT_ATOMS: atom_id res chain seq x y z
N MET A 1 -17.32 -29.67 -49.54
CA MET A 1 -17.82 -28.74 -48.50
C MET A 1 -18.20 -29.44 -47.17
N LYS A 2 -19.15 -30.41 -47.13
CA LYS A 2 -19.53 -31.12 -45.89
C LYS A 2 -18.35 -31.78 -45.15
N ARG A 3 -17.46 -32.50 -45.81
CA ARG A 3 -16.25 -33.14 -45.18
C ARG A 3 -15.27 -32.14 -44.60
N VAL A 4 -15.09 -30.98 -45.25
CA VAL A 4 -14.21 -29.90 -44.78
C VAL A 4 -14.80 -29.26 -43.49
N LEU A 5 -16.12 -29.02 -43.48
CA LEU A 5 -16.85 -28.54 -42.28
C LEU A 5 -16.77 -29.54 -41.14
N GLN A 6 -16.87 -30.84 -41.40
CA GLN A 6 -16.73 -31.88 -40.35
C GLN A 6 -15.32 -31.95 -39.81
N VAL A 7 -14.29 -31.86 -40.63
CA VAL A 7 -12.87 -31.82 -40.18
C VAL A 7 -12.64 -30.56 -39.34
N PHE A 8 -13.18 -29.41 -39.75
CA PHE A 8 -13.05 -28.15 -39.03
C PHE A 8 -13.77 -28.20 -37.65
N ALA A 9 -14.97 -28.79 -37.62
CA ALA A 9 -15.72 -29.00 -36.35
C ALA A 9 -14.98 -29.95 -35.41
N VAL A 10 -14.38 -31.04 -35.92
CA VAL A 10 -13.55 -31.95 -35.09
C VAL A 10 -12.32 -31.25 -34.57
N LEU A 11 -11.62 -30.44 -35.39
CA LEU A 11 -10.48 -29.64 -34.93
C LEU A 11 -10.87 -28.65 -33.84
N ILE A 12 -12.00 -27.95 -33.97
CA ILE A 12 -12.49 -27.04 -32.92
C ILE A 12 -12.76 -27.80 -31.62
N VAL A 13 -13.39 -28.97 -31.69
CA VAL A 13 -13.65 -29.80 -30.52
C VAL A 13 -12.37 -30.28 -29.85
N LEU A 14 -11.38 -30.73 -30.65
CA LEU A 14 -10.06 -31.14 -30.12
C LEU A 14 -9.32 -29.97 -29.45
N VAL A 15 -9.35 -28.79 -30.06
CA VAL A 15 -8.76 -27.57 -29.48
C VAL A 15 -9.48 -27.19 -28.18
N ALA A 16 -10.82 -27.26 -28.15
CA ALA A 16 -11.61 -26.97 -26.95
C ALA A 16 -11.31 -27.96 -25.83
N LEU A 17 -11.23 -29.27 -26.14
CA LEU A 17 -10.86 -30.29 -25.16
C LEU A 17 -9.41 -30.10 -24.64
N GLY A 18 -8.47 -29.79 -25.53
CA GLY A 18 -7.09 -29.51 -25.15
C GLY A 18 -6.98 -28.27 -24.26
N ALA A 19 -7.70 -27.19 -24.60
CA ALA A 19 -7.77 -25.99 -23.78
C ALA A 19 -8.43 -26.26 -22.43
N GLY A 20 -9.53 -27.01 -22.40
CA GLY A 20 -10.20 -27.40 -21.15
C GLY A 20 -9.29 -28.25 -20.24
N TRP A 21 -8.57 -29.21 -20.81
CA TRP A 21 -7.59 -30.01 -20.05
C TRP A 21 -6.43 -29.16 -19.53
N TYR A 22 -5.92 -28.25 -20.37
CA TYR A 22 -4.87 -27.31 -19.97
C TYR A 22 -5.31 -26.45 -18.78
N LEU A 23 -6.47 -25.81 -18.87
CA LEU A 23 -7.03 -24.98 -17.78
C LEU A 23 -7.25 -25.82 -16.52
N TYR A 24 -7.79 -27.01 -16.65
CA TYR A 24 -8.01 -27.93 -15.54
C TYR A 24 -6.68 -28.33 -14.83
N SER A 25 -5.62 -28.56 -15.60
CA SER A 25 -4.30 -28.92 -15.06
C SER A 25 -3.62 -27.80 -14.26
N LYS A 26 -4.12 -26.56 -14.37
CA LYS A 26 -3.62 -25.39 -13.64
C LYS A 26 -4.40 -25.12 -12.35
N GLN A 27 -5.55 -25.79 -12.15
CA GLN A 27 -6.40 -25.53 -10.99
C GLN A 27 -5.78 -26.08 -9.70
N PRO A 28 -6.04 -25.41 -8.54
CA PRO A 28 -5.58 -25.86 -7.25
C PRO A 28 -6.17 -27.21 -6.86
N THR A 29 -5.38 -28.06 -6.22
CA THR A 29 -5.82 -29.36 -5.70
C THR A 29 -6.23 -29.22 -4.24
N ARG A 30 -7.54 -29.17 -3.98
CA ARG A 30 -8.08 -28.95 -2.62
C ARG A 30 -8.56 -30.25 -1.94
N GLN A 31 -8.33 -31.41 -2.53
CA GLN A 31 -8.72 -32.70 -1.95
C GLN A 31 -7.76 -33.83 -2.36
N GLY A 32 -7.73 -34.90 -1.56
CA GLY A 32 -6.89 -36.06 -1.83
C GLY A 32 -5.70 -36.18 -0.89
N THR A 33 -4.65 -36.83 -1.37
CA THR A 33 -3.45 -37.08 -0.57
C THR A 33 -2.21 -36.77 -1.40
N VAL A 34 -1.27 -36.05 -0.80
CA VAL A 34 0.03 -35.68 -1.40
C VAL A 34 1.15 -36.08 -0.44
N THR A 35 2.24 -36.63 -0.96
CA THR A 35 3.45 -36.88 -0.20
C THR A 35 4.38 -35.68 -0.25
N LEU A 36 4.82 -35.20 0.91
CA LEU A 36 5.69 -34.06 1.05
C LEU A 36 6.94 -34.42 1.83
N ALA A 37 8.11 -34.08 1.31
CA ALA A 37 9.37 -34.35 1.99
C ALA A 37 9.51 -33.51 3.28
N HIS A 38 10.35 -33.99 4.20
CA HIS A 38 10.71 -33.34 5.45
C HIS A 38 9.53 -33.12 6.44
N LEU A 39 8.33 -33.65 6.18
CA LEU A 39 7.29 -33.73 7.21
C LEU A 39 7.66 -34.75 8.27
N GLN A 40 7.44 -34.40 9.53
CA GLN A 40 7.63 -35.32 10.68
C GLN A 40 6.33 -36.08 10.96
N GLY A 41 5.17 -35.46 10.71
CA GLY A 41 3.85 -36.03 10.88
C GLY A 41 2.92 -35.74 9.72
N SER A 42 1.74 -36.34 9.73
CA SER A 42 0.72 -35.98 8.74
C SER A 42 0.11 -34.60 9.02
N VAL A 43 -0.15 -33.83 7.97
CA VAL A 43 -0.85 -32.55 8.06
C VAL A 43 -2.19 -32.66 7.34
N THR A 44 -3.24 -32.13 7.96
CA THR A 44 -4.57 -32.01 7.36
C THR A 44 -4.86 -30.58 6.99
N VAL A 45 -5.24 -30.35 5.74
CA VAL A 45 -5.70 -29.05 5.22
C VAL A 45 -7.16 -29.19 4.81
N ARG A 46 -8.06 -28.49 5.48
CA ARG A 46 -9.46 -28.40 5.10
C ARG A 46 -9.70 -27.04 4.43
N TYR A 47 -10.35 -27.05 3.29
CA TYR A 47 -10.72 -25.83 2.58
C TYR A 47 -12.19 -25.56 2.81
N ASP A 48 -12.51 -24.35 3.25
CA ASP A 48 -13.89 -23.91 3.47
C ASP A 48 -14.58 -23.48 2.16
N ASP A 49 -15.81 -22.96 2.27
CA ASP A 49 -16.63 -22.51 1.14
C ASP A 49 -16.13 -21.23 0.46
N ARG A 50 -15.11 -20.54 1.04
CA ARG A 50 -14.38 -19.42 0.44
C ARG A 50 -13.01 -19.82 -0.10
N GLY A 51 -12.66 -21.12 0.00
CA GLY A 51 -11.35 -21.64 -0.38
C GLY A 51 -10.23 -21.33 0.61
N VAL A 52 -10.55 -20.89 1.82
CA VAL A 52 -9.57 -20.62 2.86
C VAL A 52 -9.06 -21.93 3.46
N PRO A 53 -7.73 -22.17 3.53
CA PRO A 53 -7.16 -23.37 4.13
C PRO A 53 -7.14 -23.29 5.65
N HIS A 54 -7.68 -24.32 6.30
CA HIS A 54 -7.57 -24.59 7.73
C HIS A 54 -6.55 -25.71 7.92
N ILE A 55 -5.33 -25.35 8.34
CA ILE A 55 -4.16 -26.23 8.37
C ILE A 55 -3.94 -26.74 9.80
N ARG A 56 -3.91 -28.05 9.99
CA ARG A 56 -3.64 -28.68 11.28
C ARG A 56 -2.46 -29.63 11.20
N ALA A 57 -1.45 -29.39 12.05
CA ALA A 57 -0.23 -30.19 12.14
C ALA A 57 0.10 -30.55 13.60
N GLU A 58 0.97 -31.53 13.80
CA GLU A 58 1.44 -31.97 15.13
C GLU A 58 2.61 -31.11 15.67
N ASN A 59 3.19 -30.24 14.81
CA ASN A 59 4.27 -29.34 15.17
C ASN A 59 4.29 -28.11 14.23
N GLU A 60 4.92 -27.01 14.67
CA GLU A 60 4.94 -25.76 13.90
C GLU A 60 5.79 -25.85 12.62
N THR A 61 6.85 -26.66 12.58
CA THR A 61 7.67 -26.82 11.37
C THR A 61 6.84 -27.41 10.23
N ASP A 62 6.08 -28.46 10.50
CA ASP A 62 5.18 -29.06 9.52
C ASP A 62 4.03 -28.13 9.15
N LEU A 63 3.53 -27.36 10.13
CA LEU A 63 2.49 -26.35 9.92
C LEU A 63 2.94 -25.29 8.89
N TYR A 64 4.12 -24.70 9.08
CA TYR A 64 4.64 -23.68 8.15
C TYR A 64 5.03 -24.27 6.80
N ARG A 65 5.53 -25.53 6.76
CA ARG A 65 5.78 -26.21 5.48
C ARG A 65 4.49 -26.43 4.69
N ALA A 66 3.43 -26.85 5.36
CA ALA A 66 2.12 -27.00 4.75
C ALA A 66 1.54 -25.65 4.29
N LEU A 67 1.67 -24.59 5.09
CA LEU A 67 1.28 -23.23 4.68
C LEU A 67 2.01 -22.82 3.40
N GLY A 68 3.33 -23.00 3.31
CA GLY A 68 4.10 -22.68 2.12
C GLY A 68 3.61 -23.44 0.88
N TYR A 69 3.31 -24.73 1.03
CA TYR A 69 2.80 -25.56 -0.05
C TYR A 69 1.44 -25.07 -0.58
N VAL A 70 0.47 -24.83 0.31
CA VAL A 70 -0.88 -24.41 -0.11
C VAL A 70 -0.94 -22.94 -0.56
N HIS A 71 -0.09 -22.10 0.02
CA HIS A 71 0.03 -20.70 -0.42
C HIS A 71 0.60 -20.62 -1.84
N ALA A 72 1.61 -21.44 -2.16
CA ALA A 72 2.15 -21.54 -3.51
C ALA A 72 1.13 -22.08 -4.51
N GLN A 73 0.28 -23.02 -4.08
CA GLN A 73 -0.78 -23.58 -4.91
C GLN A 73 -1.73 -22.48 -5.46
N ASP A 74 -2.07 -21.51 -4.63
CA ASP A 74 -3.00 -20.43 -4.99
C ASP A 74 -2.31 -19.18 -5.51
N ARG A 75 -1.02 -18.92 -5.18
CA ARG A 75 -0.39 -17.60 -5.32
C ARG A 75 1.02 -17.61 -5.94
N LEU A 76 1.46 -18.71 -6.58
CA LEU A 76 2.84 -18.85 -7.05
C LEU A 76 3.25 -17.74 -8.03
N PHE A 77 2.34 -17.31 -8.92
CA PHE A 77 2.64 -16.19 -9.83
C PHE A 77 2.81 -14.87 -9.07
N GLN A 78 1.95 -14.58 -8.09
CA GLN A 78 2.09 -13.39 -7.24
C GLN A 78 3.43 -13.40 -6.50
N MET A 79 3.85 -14.55 -5.95
CA MET A 79 5.15 -14.72 -5.28
C MET A 79 6.31 -14.41 -6.24
N GLU A 80 6.24 -14.90 -7.47
CA GLU A 80 7.27 -14.67 -8.47
C GLU A 80 7.40 -13.20 -8.87
N ILE A 81 6.27 -12.54 -9.13
CA ILE A 81 6.27 -11.12 -9.52
C ILE A 81 6.73 -10.22 -8.36
N MET A 82 6.31 -10.51 -7.13
CA MET A 82 6.77 -9.77 -5.94
C MET A 82 8.29 -9.90 -5.74
N ARG A 83 8.83 -11.10 -5.85
CA ARG A 83 10.28 -11.33 -5.81
C ARG A 83 11.02 -10.52 -6.88
N ARG A 84 10.56 -10.59 -8.14
CA ARG A 84 11.20 -9.89 -9.26
C ARG A 84 11.15 -8.39 -9.12
N LEU A 85 10.01 -7.84 -8.67
CA LEU A 85 9.90 -6.41 -8.40
C LEU A 85 10.92 -5.96 -7.34
N ALA A 86 10.89 -6.60 -6.17
CA ALA A 86 11.76 -6.22 -5.07
C ALA A 86 13.27 -6.32 -5.41
N ARG A 87 13.63 -7.16 -6.37
CA ARG A 87 14.99 -7.39 -6.85
C ARG A 87 15.38 -6.60 -8.09
N GLY A 88 14.43 -5.90 -8.74
CA GLY A 88 14.65 -5.22 -10.02
C GLY A 88 14.94 -6.21 -11.16
N GLU A 89 14.06 -7.19 -11.35
CA GLU A 89 14.18 -8.29 -12.33
C GLU A 89 12.89 -8.48 -13.16
N LEU A 90 12.01 -7.46 -13.23
CA LEU A 90 10.74 -7.55 -13.97
C LEU A 90 10.95 -7.51 -15.51
N ALA A 91 11.88 -6.70 -15.99
CA ALA A 91 12.13 -6.53 -17.43
C ALA A 91 12.55 -7.82 -18.12
N GLU A 92 13.16 -8.74 -17.38
CA GLU A 92 13.55 -10.08 -17.88
C GLU A 92 12.35 -10.88 -18.39
N VAL A 93 11.19 -10.74 -17.77
CA VAL A 93 9.98 -11.54 -18.08
C VAL A 93 8.85 -10.71 -18.69
N LEU A 94 8.66 -9.46 -18.27
CA LEU A 94 7.59 -8.58 -18.72
C LEU A 94 8.00 -7.61 -19.84
N GLY A 95 9.31 -7.50 -20.12
CA GLY A 95 9.84 -6.75 -21.25
C GLY A 95 10.35 -5.34 -20.91
N PRO A 96 10.83 -4.63 -21.94
CA PRO A 96 11.63 -3.41 -21.78
C PRO A 96 10.88 -2.23 -21.14
N LYS A 97 9.56 -2.23 -21.11
CA LYS A 97 8.76 -1.18 -20.46
C LYS A 97 9.03 -1.08 -18.96
N LEU A 98 9.50 -2.16 -18.33
CA LEU A 98 9.80 -2.20 -16.91
C LEU A 98 11.29 -2.03 -16.58
N LEU A 99 12.12 -1.71 -17.58
CA LEU A 99 13.56 -1.51 -17.38
C LEU A 99 13.84 -0.36 -16.41
N GLU A 100 13.14 0.77 -16.54
CA GLU A 100 13.35 1.92 -15.65
C GLU A 100 12.90 1.61 -14.21
N THR A 101 11.85 0.83 -14.04
CA THR A 101 11.45 0.28 -12.74
C THR A 101 12.55 -0.60 -12.14
N ASP A 102 13.11 -1.52 -12.92
CA ASP A 102 14.19 -2.39 -12.45
C ASP A 102 15.45 -1.60 -12.07
N LYS A 103 15.83 -0.59 -12.87
CA LYS A 103 16.94 0.31 -12.53
C LYS A 103 16.72 1.00 -11.19
N LEU A 104 15.50 1.54 -10.95
CA LEU A 104 15.17 2.16 -9.68
C LEU A 104 15.32 1.16 -8.52
N PHE A 105 14.69 -0.02 -8.61
CA PHE A 105 14.77 -1.02 -7.53
C PHE A 105 16.20 -1.52 -7.28
N ARG A 106 17.06 -1.56 -8.30
CA ARG A 106 18.50 -1.82 -8.11
C ARG A 106 19.19 -0.70 -7.35
N SER A 107 18.87 0.57 -7.64
CA SER A 107 19.44 1.72 -6.95
C SER A 107 19.05 1.80 -5.47
N LEU A 108 17.86 1.31 -5.11
CA LEU A 108 17.37 1.26 -3.72
C LEU A 108 18.16 0.28 -2.83
N ARG A 109 18.97 -0.61 -3.40
CA ARG A 109 19.79 -1.58 -2.65
C ARG A 109 19.00 -2.54 -1.75
N ILE A 110 17.72 -2.77 -2.03
CA ILE A 110 16.88 -3.69 -1.26
C ILE A 110 17.45 -5.10 -1.30
N ARG A 111 17.89 -5.56 -2.47
CA ARG A 111 18.44 -6.90 -2.64
C ARG A 111 19.69 -7.12 -1.80
N GLU A 112 20.64 -6.20 -1.85
CA GLU A 112 21.90 -6.28 -1.09
C GLU A 112 21.62 -6.27 0.42
N ARG A 113 20.67 -5.45 0.86
CA ARG A 113 20.24 -5.42 2.28
C ARG A 113 19.58 -6.73 2.68
N ALA A 114 18.69 -7.28 1.84
CA ALA A 114 18.02 -8.55 2.09
C ALA A 114 18.99 -9.73 2.13
N SER A 115 19.99 -9.77 1.24
CA SER A 115 21.05 -10.77 1.23
C SER A 115 21.87 -10.72 2.52
N SER A 116 22.35 -9.53 2.89
CA SER A 116 23.08 -9.32 4.14
C SER A 116 22.27 -9.74 5.38
N TYR A 117 20.97 -9.38 5.41
CA TYR A 117 20.12 -9.78 6.52
C TYR A 117 19.94 -11.31 6.58
N ALA A 118 19.68 -11.97 5.44
CA ALA A 118 19.51 -13.41 5.37
C ALA A 118 20.76 -14.19 5.82
N GLU A 119 21.96 -13.67 5.49
CA GLU A 119 23.24 -14.26 5.90
C GLU A 119 23.50 -14.19 7.42
N HIS A 120 22.94 -13.16 8.09
CA HIS A 120 23.13 -12.93 9.53
C HIS A 120 21.96 -13.41 10.40
N MET A 121 20.91 -13.96 9.81
CA MET A 121 19.80 -14.55 10.57
C MET A 121 20.30 -15.73 11.40
N ASP A 122 19.87 -15.78 12.68
CA ASP A 122 20.11 -16.96 13.50
C ASP A 122 19.29 -18.14 12.95
N PRO A 123 19.94 -19.19 12.39
CA PRO A 123 19.25 -20.32 11.79
C PRO A 123 18.47 -21.17 12.82
N ASP A 124 18.82 -21.04 14.09
CA ASP A 124 18.20 -21.78 15.19
C ASP A 124 17.01 -21.05 15.80
N SER A 125 16.80 -19.78 15.47
CA SER A 125 15.61 -19.05 15.92
C SER A 125 14.32 -19.68 15.38
N ALA A 126 13.24 -19.55 16.14
CA ALA A 126 11.94 -20.11 15.76
C ALA A 126 11.38 -19.45 14.48
N SER A 127 11.59 -18.13 14.31
CA SER A 127 11.19 -17.40 13.11
C SER A 127 11.94 -17.83 11.86
N SER A 128 13.26 -18.09 11.97
CA SER A 128 14.08 -18.63 10.87
C SER A 128 13.65 -20.04 10.47
N LYS A 129 13.40 -20.91 11.44
CA LYS A 129 12.87 -22.27 11.19
C LYS A 129 11.50 -22.24 10.50
N ALA A 130 10.61 -21.33 10.93
CA ALA A 130 9.31 -21.12 10.29
C ALA A 130 9.47 -20.66 8.83
N LEU A 131 10.36 -19.69 8.56
CA LEU A 131 10.64 -19.22 7.21
C LEU A 131 11.21 -20.34 6.32
N GLN A 132 12.20 -21.09 6.80
CA GLN A 132 12.81 -22.18 6.04
C GLN A 132 11.79 -23.29 5.71
N ALA A 133 10.96 -23.68 6.67
CA ALA A 133 9.91 -24.66 6.44
C ALA A 133 8.87 -24.16 5.42
N TYR A 134 8.46 -22.91 5.51
CA TYR A 134 7.53 -22.28 4.56
C TYR A 134 8.11 -22.26 3.13
N LEU A 135 9.36 -21.85 2.97
CA LEU A 135 10.05 -21.83 1.68
C LEU A 135 10.24 -23.24 1.11
N ASP A 136 10.55 -24.21 1.96
CA ASP A 136 10.63 -25.62 1.56
C ASP A 136 9.28 -26.11 1.01
N GLY A 137 8.16 -25.76 1.65
CA GLY A 137 6.82 -26.06 1.15
C GLY A 137 6.52 -25.44 -0.21
N ILE A 138 6.83 -24.16 -0.40
CA ILE A 138 6.70 -23.48 -1.71
C ILE A 138 7.52 -24.19 -2.78
N ASN A 139 8.78 -24.48 -2.49
CA ASN A 139 9.70 -25.06 -3.46
C ASN A 139 9.31 -26.48 -3.84
N GLN A 140 8.79 -27.28 -2.90
CA GLN A 140 8.26 -28.62 -3.17
C GLN A 140 7.01 -28.56 -4.05
N TYR A 141 6.08 -27.61 -3.81
CA TYR A 141 4.94 -27.38 -4.69
C TYR A 141 5.41 -27.04 -6.11
N GLN A 142 6.28 -26.03 -6.25
CA GLN A 142 6.79 -25.58 -7.55
C GLN A 142 7.50 -26.71 -8.31
N ALA A 143 8.26 -27.57 -7.64
CA ALA A 143 8.99 -28.66 -8.26
C ALA A 143 8.08 -29.78 -8.75
N SER A 144 6.97 -30.07 -8.04
CA SER A 144 6.11 -31.23 -8.31
C SER A 144 4.88 -30.95 -9.17
N HIS A 145 4.52 -29.67 -9.39
CA HIS A 145 3.31 -29.27 -10.13
C HIS A 145 3.62 -28.54 -11.43
N ALA A 146 2.64 -28.51 -12.33
CA ALA A 146 2.70 -27.67 -13.52
C ALA A 146 2.84 -26.18 -13.13
N SER A 147 3.60 -25.41 -13.91
CA SER A 147 3.69 -23.97 -13.71
C SER A 147 2.33 -23.29 -13.86
N PRO A 148 2.07 -22.17 -13.17
CA PRO A 148 0.92 -21.32 -13.47
C PRO A 148 0.82 -20.96 -14.94
N MET A 149 -0.38 -20.68 -15.42
CA MET A 149 -0.62 -20.26 -16.81
C MET A 149 0.24 -19.04 -17.20
N GLU A 150 0.39 -18.11 -16.28
CA GLU A 150 1.17 -16.88 -16.48
C GLU A 150 2.64 -17.18 -16.74
N PHE A 151 3.20 -18.21 -16.09
CA PHE A 151 4.58 -18.65 -16.37
C PHE A 151 4.73 -19.13 -17.80
N ASP A 152 3.76 -19.91 -18.29
CA ASP A 152 3.78 -20.43 -19.65
C ASP A 152 3.66 -19.28 -20.67
N VAL A 153 2.74 -18.34 -20.45
CA VAL A 153 2.49 -17.19 -21.34
C VAL A 153 3.69 -16.24 -21.36
N LEU A 154 4.30 -15.99 -20.21
CA LEU A 154 5.41 -15.04 -20.06
C LEU A 154 6.77 -15.70 -20.30
N GLY A 155 6.86 -17.04 -20.32
CA GLY A 155 8.11 -17.78 -20.42
C GLY A 155 8.94 -17.68 -19.14
N ILE A 156 8.31 -17.67 -17.96
CA ILE A 156 8.99 -17.57 -16.67
C ILE A 156 9.59 -18.94 -16.28
N PRO A 157 10.91 -19.03 -16.07
CA PRO A 157 11.51 -20.27 -15.59
C PRO A 157 11.21 -20.49 -14.10
N LYS A 158 11.05 -21.73 -13.70
CA LYS A 158 11.00 -22.10 -12.28
C LYS A 158 12.36 -21.84 -11.63
N ARG A 159 12.36 -21.12 -10.52
CA ARG A 159 13.54 -20.80 -9.71
C ARG A 159 13.18 -20.94 -8.23
N PRO A 160 13.96 -21.71 -7.43
CA PRO A 160 13.66 -21.83 -6.00
C PRO A 160 13.55 -20.48 -5.30
N PHE A 161 12.66 -20.39 -4.33
CA PHE A 161 12.52 -19.24 -3.46
C PHE A 161 13.44 -19.37 -2.26
N THR A 162 14.01 -18.25 -1.82
CA THR A 162 15.02 -18.16 -0.76
C THR A 162 14.59 -17.18 0.33
N ALA A 163 15.29 -17.18 1.47
CA ALA A 163 15.09 -16.22 2.54
C ALA A 163 15.31 -14.77 2.05
N GLU A 164 16.30 -14.56 1.19
CA GLU A 164 16.56 -13.25 0.55
C GLU A 164 15.31 -12.75 -0.21
N ASP A 165 14.59 -13.62 -0.91
CA ASP A 165 13.38 -13.25 -1.63
C ASP A 165 12.28 -12.76 -0.67
N SER A 166 12.06 -13.47 0.44
CA SER A 166 11.07 -13.08 1.47
C SER A 166 11.42 -11.74 2.13
N ILE A 167 12.68 -11.53 2.47
CA ILE A 167 13.15 -10.28 3.08
C ILE A 167 13.09 -9.12 2.09
N SER A 168 13.36 -9.37 0.80
CA SER A 168 13.22 -8.36 -0.26
C SER A 168 11.78 -7.85 -0.38
N VAL A 169 10.77 -8.70 -0.15
CA VAL A 169 9.36 -8.27 -0.11
C VAL A 169 9.09 -7.27 1.01
N ALA A 170 9.71 -7.45 2.19
CA ALA A 170 9.63 -6.45 3.26
C ALA A 170 10.29 -5.11 2.85
N GLY A 171 11.39 -5.15 2.10
CA GLY A 171 12.02 -3.96 1.52
C GLY A 171 11.14 -3.25 0.49
N TYR A 172 10.43 -4.00 -0.36
CA TYR A 172 9.42 -3.41 -1.25
C TYR A 172 8.28 -2.73 -0.46
N MET A 173 7.78 -3.38 0.58
CA MET A 173 6.75 -2.78 1.45
C MET A 173 7.26 -1.47 2.07
N ALA A 174 8.50 -1.44 2.59
CA ALA A 174 9.11 -0.23 3.12
C ALA A 174 9.23 0.88 2.06
N TYR A 175 9.63 0.54 0.82
CA TYR A 175 9.67 1.51 -0.28
C TYR A 175 8.28 2.06 -0.63
N SER A 176 7.24 1.26 -0.59
CA SER A 176 5.87 1.73 -0.89
C SER A 176 5.38 2.80 0.10
N PHE A 177 5.97 2.88 1.30
CA PHE A 177 5.70 3.92 2.31
C PHE A 177 6.56 5.17 2.12
N ALA A 178 7.64 5.09 1.36
CA ALA A 178 8.64 6.17 1.22
C ALA A 178 8.12 7.33 0.35
N ALA A 179 7.33 8.21 0.94
CA ALA A 179 6.75 9.37 0.27
C ALA A 179 7.77 10.48 -0.05
N ALA A 180 8.96 10.45 0.55
CA ALA A 180 10.04 11.42 0.37
C ALA A 180 10.42 11.59 -1.11
N PHE A 181 10.55 10.50 -1.87
CA PHE A 181 10.90 10.55 -3.29
C PHE A 181 10.00 11.45 -4.14
N ARG A 182 8.74 11.58 -3.77
CA ARG A 182 7.74 12.38 -4.49
C ARG A 182 7.60 13.77 -3.87
N THR A 183 7.70 13.86 -2.54
CA THR A 183 7.37 15.07 -1.80
C THR A 183 8.54 16.04 -1.69
N GLU A 184 9.73 15.57 -1.32
CA GLU A 184 10.89 16.44 -1.14
C GLU A 184 11.32 17.20 -2.40
N PRO A 185 11.35 16.58 -3.62
CA PRO A 185 11.70 17.32 -4.84
C PRO A 185 10.77 18.49 -5.11
N VAL A 186 9.46 18.31 -4.97
CA VAL A 186 8.47 19.36 -5.22
C VAL A 186 8.58 20.48 -4.19
N LEU A 187 8.65 20.12 -2.90
CA LEU A 187 8.73 21.12 -1.83
C LEU A 187 10.06 21.89 -1.87
N THR A 188 11.14 21.22 -2.20
CA THR A 188 12.45 21.88 -2.39
C THR A 188 12.41 22.87 -3.55
N TYR A 189 11.78 22.48 -4.69
CA TYR A 189 11.58 23.40 -5.80
C TYR A 189 10.75 24.63 -5.39
N VAL A 190 9.64 24.43 -4.67
CA VAL A 190 8.81 25.54 -4.18
C VAL A 190 9.61 26.46 -3.27
N ARG A 191 10.38 25.91 -2.31
CA ARG A 191 11.25 26.69 -1.42
C ARG A 191 12.28 27.53 -2.18
N ASP A 192 13.02 26.90 -3.08
CA ASP A 192 14.26 27.48 -3.63
C ASP A 192 14.01 28.31 -4.91
N ARG A 193 12.95 28.01 -5.66
CA ARG A 193 12.64 28.70 -6.92
C ARG A 193 11.46 29.66 -6.82
N LEU A 194 10.46 29.37 -5.99
CA LEU A 194 9.29 30.24 -5.84
C LEU A 194 9.38 31.10 -4.58
N GLY A 195 9.93 30.58 -3.50
CA GLY A 195 10.17 31.30 -2.25
C GLY A 195 9.24 30.92 -1.12
N SER A 196 9.55 31.39 0.09
CA SER A 196 8.91 31.00 1.35
C SER A 196 7.40 31.25 1.40
N ASP A 197 6.92 32.33 0.76
CA ASP A 197 5.48 32.64 0.79
C ASP A 197 4.63 31.57 0.10
N TYR A 198 5.20 30.86 -0.88
CA TYR A 198 4.54 29.75 -1.55
C TYR A 198 4.46 28.48 -0.68
N LEU A 199 5.30 28.34 0.34
CA LEU A 199 5.27 27.20 1.26
C LEU A 199 4.14 27.27 2.28
N LYS A 200 3.55 28.46 2.53
CA LYS A 200 2.52 28.66 3.55
C LYS A 200 1.29 27.77 3.39
N VAL A 201 0.91 27.43 2.15
CA VAL A 201 -0.22 26.52 1.90
C VAL A 201 0.07 25.07 2.30
N PHE A 202 1.37 24.69 2.34
CA PHE A 202 1.81 23.34 2.75
C PHE A 202 2.05 23.25 4.26
N ASP A 203 1.96 24.35 5.01
CA ASP A 203 2.20 24.42 6.46
C ASP A 203 3.63 23.99 6.83
N LEU A 204 4.59 24.48 6.09
CA LEU A 204 6.00 24.18 6.27
C LEU A 204 6.77 25.44 6.63
N ASP A 205 7.70 25.29 7.60
CA ASP A 205 8.60 26.36 7.99
C ASP A 205 9.67 26.60 6.94
N TRP A 206 9.93 27.88 6.67
CA TRP A 206 11.03 28.29 5.80
C TRP A 206 12.38 28.17 6.50
N GLN A 207 13.34 27.56 5.82
CA GLN A 207 14.73 27.45 6.28
C GLN A 207 15.69 28.09 5.26
N PRO A 208 15.94 29.41 5.33
CA PRO A 208 16.77 30.10 4.33
C PRO A 208 18.22 29.61 4.27
N LYS A 209 18.75 29.07 5.38
CA LYS A 209 20.13 28.53 5.44
C LYS A 209 20.28 27.15 4.76
N GLY A 210 19.19 26.48 4.44
CA GLY A 210 19.18 25.16 3.82
C GLY A 210 18.90 25.19 2.32
N ALA A 211 18.80 26.36 1.69
CA ALA A 211 18.52 26.48 0.26
C ALA A 211 19.64 25.87 -0.59
N LEU A 212 19.28 25.01 -1.54
CA LEU A 212 20.20 24.37 -2.47
C LEU A 212 20.42 25.29 -3.69
N ASN A 213 21.68 25.48 -4.08
CA ASN A 213 22.04 26.25 -5.28
C ASN A 213 22.22 25.29 -6.47
N LEU A 214 21.15 24.57 -6.83
CA LEU A 214 21.18 23.60 -7.93
C LEU A 214 21.18 24.30 -9.29
N ALA A 215 21.87 23.69 -10.27
CA ALA A 215 21.81 24.10 -11.65
C ALA A 215 20.40 23.88 -12.23
N ASN A 216 20.04 24.55 -13.32
CA ASN A 216 18.71 24.42 -13.91
C ASN A 216 18.39 22.97 -14.33
N ASP A 217 19.38 22.24 -14.86
CA ASP A 217 19.20 20.86 -15.30
C ASP A 217 18.98 19.88 -14.13
N ASP A 218 19.49 20.18 -12.95
CA ASP A 218 19.28 19.37 -11.74
C ASP A 218 17.82 19.42 -11.27
N TRP A 219 17.10 20.54 -11.53
CA TRP A 219 15.65 20.62 -11.23
C TRP A 219 14.83 19.68 -12.12
N ASN A 220 15.21 19.53 -13.38
CA ASN A 220 14.59 18.54 -14.27
C ASN A 220 14.86 17.12 -13.79
N THR A 221 16.08 16.85 -13.31
CA THR A 221 16.48 15.57 -12.70
C THR A 221 15.61 15.23 -11.48
N LEU A 222 15.40 16.16 -10.57
CA LEU A 222 14.56 15.96 -9.38
C LEU A 222 13.11 15.63 -9.78
N GLY A 223 12.56 16.34 -10.76
CA GLY A 223 11.25 16.04 -11.31
C GLY A 223 11.19 14.65 -11.96
N ALA A 224 12.24 14.23 -12.66
CA ALA A 224 12.34 12.91 -13.28
C ALA A 224 12.44 11.77 -12.24
N ILE A 225 13.19 11.95 -11.13
CA ILE A 225 13.25 10.98 -10.02
C ILE A 225 11.85 10.79 -9.41
N ALA A 226 11.17 11.90 -9.12
CA ALA A 226 9.84 11.85 -8.55
C ALA A 226 8.84 11.15 -9.49
N ALA A 227 8.88 11.47 -10.79
CA ALA A 227 8.04 10.82 -11.80
C ALA A 227 8.35 9.33 -11.95
N LEU A 228 9.64 8.94 -11.93
CA LEU A 228 10.05 7.53 -12.01
C LEU A 228 9.56 6.74 -10.79
N SER A 229 9.67 7.31 -9.58
CA SER A 229 9.15 6.70 -8.37
C SER A 229 7.64 6.48 -8.44
N GLU A 230 6.88 7.47 -8.91
CA GLU A 230 5.42 7.35 -9.10
C GLU A 230 5.07 6.28 -10.13
N GLN A 231 5.74 6.30 -11.28
CA GLN A 231 5.53 5.33 -12.35
C GLN A 231 5.87 3.90 -11.91
N ALA A 232 6.97 3.72 -11.20
CA ALA A 232 7.39 2.41 -10.70
C ALA A 232 6.37 1.77 -9.76
N LEU A 233 5.60 2.58 -9.02
CA LEU A 233 4.51 2.12 -8.17
C LEU A 233 3.21 1.93 -8.97
N ALA A 234 2.93 2.78 -9.95
CA ALA A 234 1.68 2.77 -10.71
C ALA A 234 1.60 1.63 -11.74
N ASP A 235 2.68 1.37 -12.48
CA ASP A 235 2.66 0.51 -13.67
C ASP A 235 2.67 -0.99 -13.37
N ASN A 236 2.89 -1.39 -12.14
CA ASN A 236 3.12 -2.80 -11.79
C ASN A 236 1.87 -3.59 -11.41
N GLY A 237 0.74 -2.93 -11.14
CA GLY A 237 -0.48 -3.60 -10.66
C GLY A 237 -0.29 -4.33 -9.32
N LEU A 238 0.79 -4.01 -8.58
CA LEU A 238 1.19 -4.70 -7.36
C LEU A 238 0.73 -3.94 -6.12
N PRO A 239 0.65 -4.60 -4.96
CA PRO A 239 0.19 -3.99 -3.72
C PRO A 239 1.02 -2.77 -3.35
N GLN A 240 0.39 -1.61 -3.23
CA GLN A 240 0.97 -0.38 -2.70
C GLN A 240 0.14 0.05 -1.51
N PHE A 241 0.80 0.30 -0.38
CA PHE A 241 0.13 0.73 0.85
C PHE A 241 -0.09 2.24 0.80
N GLU A 242 -1.35 2.69 0.99
CA GLU A 242 -1.72 4.10 0.85
C GLU A 242 -2.38 4.68 2.09
N GLY A 243 -3.00 3.87 2.90
CA GLY A 243 -3.68 4.30 4.11
C GLY A 243 -4.27 3.13 4.87
N SER A 244 -5.09 3.39 5.85
CA SER A 244 -5.83 2.36 6.59
C SER A 244 -6.78 2.97 7.60
N ASN A 245 -7.75 2.17 8.10
CA ASN A 245 -8.40 2.41 9.40
C ASN A 245 -8.12 1.23 10.32
N ALA A 246 -7.93 1.49 11.60
CA ALA A 246 -8.04 0.47 12.64
C ALA A 246 -8.42 1.11 13.97
N TRP A 247 -9.25 0.39 14.74
CA TRP A 247 -9.58 0.78 16.10
C TRP A 247 -9.82 -0.43 16.99
N ALA A 248 -9.60 -0.24 18.29
CA ALA A 248 -10.03 -1.17 19.31
C ALA A 248 -10.84 -0.42 20.36
N VAL A 249 -11.99 -0.98 20.73
CA VAL A 249 -12.91 -0.42 21.74
C VAL A 249 -12.92 -1.33 22.94
N SER A 250 -12.73 -0.76 24.16
CA SER A 250 -12.74 -1.54 25.40
C SER A 250 -14.13 -2.05 25.75
N GLY A 251 -14.22 -3.12 26.52
CA GLY A 251 -15.46 -3.74 26.94
C GLY A 251 -16.43 -2.79 27.67
N THR A 252 -15.95 -1.69 28.27
CA THR A 252 -16.82 -0.68 28.91
C THR A 252 -17.67 0.10 27.90
N HIS A 253 -17.26 0.15 26.63
CA HIS A 253 -17.94 0.85 25.54
C HIS A 253 -18.65 -0.10 24.57
N THR A 254 -18.45 -1.39 24.69
CA THR A 254 -19.11 -2.40 23.83
C THR A 254 -20.41 -2.92 24.45
N ARG A 255 -21.27 -3.47 23.60
CA ARG A 255 -22.52 -4.12 24.02
C ARG A 255 -22.24 -5.47 24.70
N SER A 256 -21.23 -6.20 24.20
CA SER A 256 -20.85 -7.52 24.70
C SER A 256 -20.10 -7.48 26.04
N GLY A 257 -19.58 -6.32 26.44
CA GLY A 257 -18.72 -6.18 27.63
C GLY A 257 -17.28 -6.67 27.42
N LYS A 258 -16.91 -7.06 26.21
CA LYS A 258 -15.55 -7.46 25.81
C LYS A 258 -15.03 -6.52 24.73
N PRO A 259 -13.70 -6.39 24.55
CA PRO A 259 -13.14 -5.56 23.49
C PRO A 259 -13.62 -5.97 22.09
N LEU A 260 -13.75 -4.97 21.23
CA LEU A 260 -14.01 -5.12 19.81
C LEU A 260 -12.83 -4.54 19.03
N LEU A 261 -12.30 -5.31 18.09
CA LEU A 261 -11.23 -4.90 17.18
C LEU A 261 -11.76 -4.79 15.75
N ALA A 262 -11.46 -3.68 15.10
CA ALA A 262 -11.78 -3.43 13.72
C ALA A 262 -10.53 -3.04 12.93
N GLY A 263 -10.48 -3.37 11.64
CA GLY A 263 -9.40 -2.90 10.78
C GLY A 263 -9.63 -3.18 9.30
N ASP A 264 -9.19 -2.22 8.50
CA ASP A 264 -9.25 -2.25 7.05
C ASP A 264 -8.04 -1.50 6.46
N PRO A 265 -6.93 -2.21 6.18
CA PRO A 265 -5.77 -1.63 5.49
C PRO A 265 -6.14 -1.20 4.07
N HIS A 266 -5.79 0.04 3.70
CA HIS A 266 -6.03 0.55 2.36
C HIS A 266 -4.79 0.33 1.50
N ILE A 267 -4.94 -0.55 0.53
CA ILE A 267 -3.86 -0.99 -0.35
C ILE A 267 -4.38 -0.95 -1.79
N ARG A 268 -3.50 -0.82 -2.75
CA ARG A 268 -3.85 -0.87 -4.17
C ARG A 268 -4.62 -2.15 -4.47
N PHE A 269 -5.73 -2.00 -5.18
CA PHE A 269 -6.53 -3.13 -5.62
C PHE A 269 -5.86 -3.90 -6.75
N SER A 270 -5.88 -5.21 -6.63
CA SER A 270 -5.35 -6.15 -7.62
C SER A 270 -6.09 -7.49 -7.55
N VAL A 271 -5.96 -8.28 -8.57
CA VAL A 271 -6.24 -9.71 -8.53
C VAL A 271 -4.97 -10.48 -8.92
N PRO A 272 -4.50 -11.39 -8.05
CA PRO A 272 -5.04 -11.71 -6.74
C PRO A 272 -4.91 -10.57 -5.72
N SER A 273 -5.73 -10.61 -4.66
CA SER A 273 -5.65 -9.70 -3.51
C SER A 273 -4.29 -9.83 -2.81
N VAL A 274 -3.90 -8.77 -2.09
CA VAL A 274 -2.65 -8.77 -1.30
C VAL A 274 -2.67 -9.81 -0.18
N TRP A 275 -3.84 -10.08 0.40
CA TRP A 275 -3.99 -10.98 1.53
C TRP A 275 -4.32 -12.41 1.10
N TYR A 276 -3.65 -13.36 1.75
CA TYR A 276 -3.96 -14.77 1.72
C TYR A 276 -4.42 -15.20 3.12
N GLU A 277 -5.68 -15.59 3.27
CA GLU A 277 -6.23 -16.05 4.54
C GLU A 277 -5.81 -17.49 4.82
N ALA A 278 -5.46 -17.80 6.07
CA ALA A 278 -5.25 -19.18 6.51
C ALA A 278 -5.50 -19.31 8.01
N GLN A 279 -6.15 -20.39 8.44
CA GLN A 279 -6.14 -20.80 9.85
C GLN A 279 -5.01 -21.80 10.07
N LEU A 280 -4.20 -21.55 11.07
CA LEU A 280 -3.05 -22.36 11.46
C LEU A 280 -3.29 -22.95 12.83
N SER A 281 -3.13 -24.27 13.00
CA SER A 281 -3.32 -24.97 14.28
C SER A 281 -2.24 -26.02 14.49
N ALA A 282 -1.51 -25.89 15.61
CA ALA A 282 -0.56 -26.87 16.12
C ALA A 282 -0.63 -26.87 17.66
N PRO A 283 -0.09 -27.90 18.37
CA PRO A 283 -0.09 -27.89 19.83
C PRO A 283 0.53 -26.61 20.41
N GLY A 284 -0.28 -25.84 21.17
CA GLY A 284 0.11 -24.58 21.79
C GLY A 284 0.12 -23.35 20.86
N PHE A 285 -0.33 -23.50 19.61
CA PHE A 285 -0.42 -22.40 18.66
C PHE A 285 -1.69 -22.50 17.80
N GLU A 286 -2.47 -21.44 17.81
CA GLU A 286 -3.64 -21.31 16.95
C GLU A 286 -3.78 -19.85 16.47
N LEU A 287 -4.06 -19.67 15.18
CA LEU A 287 -4.14 -18.35 14.57
C LEU A 287 -5.00 -18.37 13.30
N TYR A 288 -5.94 -17.46 13.16
CA TYR A 288 -6.51 -17.07 11.88
C TYR A 288 -5.74 -15.86 11.36
N GLY A 289 -5.00 -16.01 10.27
CA GLY A 289 -4.02 -15.05 9.81
C GLY A 289 -4.23 -14.60 8.36
N TYR A 290 -3.73 -13.40 8.07
CA TYR A 290 -3.68 -12.79 6.75
C TYR A 290 -2.22 -12.60 6.37
N HIS A 291 -1.79 -13.36 5.36
CA HIS A 291 -0.40 -13.47 4.94
C HIS A 291 -0.17 -12.73 3.63
N ASN A 292 1.01 -12.13 3.47
CA ASN A 292 1.48 -11.64 2.18
C ASN A 292 2.22 -12.75 1.44
N ALA A 293 2.26 -12.66 0.12
CA ALA A 293 3.07 -13.57 -0.69
C ALA A 293 4.53 -13.60 -0.20
N LEU A 294 5.11 -14.78 -0.10
CA LEU A 294 6.47 -15.08 0.40
C LEU A 294 6.70 -14.79 1.90
N VAL A 295 5.67 -14.54 2.69
CA VAL A 295 5.80 -14.24 4.11
C VAL A 295 5.06 -15.30 4.96
N PRO A 296 5.77 -16.05 5.83
CA PRO A 296 5.15 -17.10 6.63
C PRO A 296 4.30 -16.59 7.79
N VAL A 297 4.61 -15.40 8.31
CA VAL A 297 3.91 -14.79 9.44
C VAL A 297 2.71 -13.99 8.99
N ALA A 298 1.65 -13.97 9.81
CA ALA A 298 0.49 -13.15 9.53
C ALA A 298 0.76 -11.69 9.89
N PHE A 299 0.46 -10.76 8.97
CA PHE A 299 0.49 -9.32 9.25
C PHE A 299 -0.76 -8.84 9.98
N LEU A 300 -1.91 -9.47 9.75
CA LEU A 300 -3.15 -9.25 10.46
C LEU A 300 -3.61 -10.61 10.99
N GLY A 301 -4.23 -10.64 12.17
CA GLY A 301 -4.69 -11.92 12.68
C GLY A 301 -5.47 -11.81 13.98
N HIS A 302 -6.06 -12.94 14.37
CA HIS A 302 -6.69 -13.12 15.67
C HIS A 302 -6.73 -14.62 16.02
N ASN A 303 -6.93 -14.88 17.30
CA ASN A 303 -7.35 -16.17 17.82
C ASN A 303 -8.41 -15.96 18.91
N MET A 304 -8.66 -16.96 19.74
CA MET A 304 -9.64 -16.86 20.82
C MET A 304 -9.24 -15.87 21.92
N ASP A 305 -7.94 -15.60 22.05
CA ASP A 305 -7.40 -14.82 23.17
C ASP A 305 -7.07 -13.38 22.79
N PHE A 306 -6.63 -13.11 21.57
CA PHE A 306 -6.20 -11.78 21.13
C PHE A 306 -6.22 -11.63 19.61
N GLY A 307 -6.06 -10.38 19.15
CA GLY A 307 -5.92 -10.06 17.73
C GLY A 307 -5.32 -8.67 17.53
N TRP A 308 -4.91 -8.41 16.29
CA TRP A 308 -4.35 -7.11 15.91
C TRP A 308 -4.71 -6.73 14.48
N SER A 309 -4.64 -5.43 14.22
CA SER A 309 -4.72 -4.84 12.90
C SER A 309 -3.60 -3.82 12.71
N LEU A 310 -3.34 -3.45 11.47
CA LEU A 310 -2.27 -2.53 11.11
C LEU A 310 -2.83 -1.31 10.40
N THR A 311 -2.18 -0.16 10.64
CA THR A 311 -2.26 0.99 9.75
C THR A 311 -0.86 1.50 9.42
N MET A 312 -0.72 2.28 8.36
CA MET A 312 0.56 2.94 8.08
C MET A 312 0.86 3.98 9.15
N PHE A 313 2.07 3.92 9.71
CA PHE A 313 2.70 5.00 10.42
C PHE A 313 3.67 5.68 9.46
N GLN A 314 3.29 6.85 8.99
CA GLN A 314 3.94 7.51 7.87
C GLN A 314 5.05 8.46 8.33
N ASN A 315 5.84 8.02 9.31
CA ASN A 315 7.02 8.73 9.76
C ASN A 315 8.02 8.89 8.60
N ASP A 316 8.76 9.98 8.65
CA ASP A 316 9.83 10.25 7.70
C ASP A 316 11.08 9.45 8.07
N ASP A 317 11.28 8.36 7.36
CA ASP A 317 12.38 7.41 7.54
C ASP A 317 13.40 7.41 6.39
N LEU A 318 13.25 8.35 5.43
CA LEU A 318 14.06 8.48 4.24
C LEU A 318 14.32 9.96 3.93
N ASP A 319 15.58 10.32 3.74
CA ASP A 319 15.99 11.67 3.31
C ASP A 319 16.74 11.62 1.98
N LEU A 320 16.44 12.54 1.09
CA LEU A 320 17.24 12.82 -0.10
C LEU A 320 18.32 13.85 0.24
N VAL A 321 19.53 13.63 -0.25
CA VAL A 321 20.69 14.46 0.04
C VAL A 321 21.38 14.86 -1.26
N ALA A 322 21.46 16.17 -1.52
CA ALA A 322 22.20 16.71 -2.65
C ALA A 322 23.70 16.79 -2.31
N GLU A 323 24.51 16.03 -3.05
CA GLU A 323 25.94 15.95 -2.80
C GLU A 323 26.71 17.08 -3.48
N LYS A 324 27.72 17.61 -2.80
CA LYS A 324 28.65 18.57 -3.38
C LYS A 324 29.83 17.83 -4.00
N VAL A 325 29.90 17.83 -5.32
CA VAL A 325 30.94 17.15 -6.11
C VAL A 325 32.24 17.95 -6.13
N ASN A 326 33.40 17.26 -6.09
CA ASN A 326 34.71 17.83 -6.30
C ASN A 326 34.85 18.29 -7.77
N PRO A 327 35.13 19.59 -8.02
CA PRO A 327 35.29 20.10 -9.40
C PRO A 327 36.42 19.41 -10.18
N ASP A 328 37.45 18.93 -9.48
CA ASP A 328 38.61 18.29 -10.08
C ASP A 328 38.49 16.77 -10.20
N ASN A 329 37.50 16.16 -9.48
CA ASN A 329 37.24 14.72 -9.51
C ASN A 329 35.77 14.41 -9.31
N PRO A 330 34.99 14.10 -10.36
CA PRO A 330 33.54 13.86 -10.29
C PRO A 330 33.15 12.59 -9.49
N ASN A 331 34.11 11.77 -9.08
CA ASN A 331 33.89 10.60 -8.22
C ASN A 331 34.04 10.92 -6.72
N GLN A 332 34.32 12.17 -6.36
CA GLN A 332 34.45 12.61 -4.96
C GLN A 332 33.34 13.57 -4.58
N VAL A 333 32.87 13.42 -3.34
CA VAL A 333 31.93 14.34 -2.69
C VAL A 333 32.52 14.94 -1.44
N TRP A 334 32.04 16.14 -1.09
CA TRP A 334 32.46 16.83 0.14
C TRP A 334 31.75 16.24 1.34
N TYR A 335 32.53 15.72 2.29
CA TYR A 335 32.00 15.11 3.51
C TYR A 335 32.90 15.44 4.70
N HIS A 336 32.31 16.02 5.75
CA HIS A 336 33.01 16.36 7.01
C HIS A 336 34.38 17.09 6.80
N GLY A 337 34.39 18.09 5.91
CA GLY A 337 35.57 18.94 5.70
C GLY A 337 36.62 18.38 4.75
N GLN A 338 36.34 17.28 4.05
CA GLN A 338 37.25 16.64 3.09
C GLN A 338 36.55 16.08 1.87
N TRP A 339 37.29 15.87 0.80
CA TRP A 339 36.80 15.13 -0.38
C TRP A 339 36.92 13.63 -0.15
N VAL A 340 35.81 12.90 -0.33
CA VAL A 340 35.73 11.45 -0.11
C VAL A 340 35.28 10.79 -1.39
N ASP A 341 35.95 9.68 -1.76
CA ASP A 341 35.58 8.91 -2.94
C ASP A 341 34.22 8.22 -2.77
N MET A 342 33.37 8.34 -3.78
CA MET A 342 32.19 7.49 -3.92
C MET A 342 32.60 6.07 -4.34
N THR A 343 31.98 5.07 -3.78
CA THR A 343 32.10 3.70 -4.27
C THR A 343 31.18 3.48 -5.46
N SER A 344 31.55 2.55 -6.37
CA SER A 344 30.73 2.17 -7.51
C SER A 344 30.64 0.66 -7.66
N SER A 345 29.52 0.18 -8.20
CA SER A 345 29.33 -1.22 -8.57
C SER A 345 28.60 -1.30 -9.90
N GLU A 346 28.98 -2.28 -10.72
CA GLU A 346 28.34 -2.55 -11.99
C GLU A 346 27.34 -3.70 -11.81
N GLN A 347 26.15 -3.53 -12.36
CA GLN A 347 25.11 -4.56 -12.38
C GLN A 347 24.57 -4.75 -13.79
N GLN A 348 24.21 -6.00 -14.12
CA GLN A 348 23.57 -6.35 -15.37
C GLN A 348 22.08 -6.57 -15.17
N ILE A 349 21.24 -5.89 -15.95
CA ILE A 349 19.80 -6.07 -15.98
C ILE A 349 19.43 -6.84 -17.24
N GLN A 350 18.86 -8.03 -17.06
CA GLN A 350 18.34 -8.82 -18.17
C GLN A 350 17.04 -8.21 -18.68
N VAL A 351 16.89 -8.10 -19.99
CA VAL A 351 15.69 -7.52 -20.63
C VAL A 351 15.17 -8.50 -21.68
N LYS A 352 13.89 -8.87 -21.57
CA LYS A 352 13.26 -9.82 -22.49
C LYS A 352 13.40 -9.35 -23.95
N GLY A 353 14.02 -10.18 -24.77
CA GLY A 353 14.17 -9.91 -26.20
C GLY A 353 15.22 -8.86 -26.57
N GLN A 354 16.06 -8.43 -25.61
CA GLN A 354 17.12 -7.44 -25.81
C GLN A 354 18.43 -7.92 -25.18
N THR A 355 19.54 -7.24 -25.51
CA THR A 355 20.81 -7.42 -24.81
C THR A 355 20.70 -6.87 -23.39
N PRO A 356 21.42 -7.49 -22.42
CA PRO A 356 21.46 -6.98 -21.05
C PRO A 356 21.93 -5.52 -21.00
N VAL A 357 21.34 -4.76 -20.08
CA VAL A 357 21.69 -3.36 -19.84
C VAL A 357 22.63 -3.28 -18.64
N THR A 358 23.77 -2.61 -18.81
CA THR A 358 24.71 -2.32 -17.73
C THR A 358 24.24 -1.08 -16.95
N LEU A 359 24.13 -1.22 -15.65
CA LEU A 359 23.81 -0.15 -14.73
C LEU A 359 25.00 0.05 -13.76
N ILE A 360 25.54 1.27 -13.74
CA ILE A 360 26.56 1.67 -12.76
C ILE A 360 25.83 2.35 -11.61
N LEU A 361 26.04 1.84 -10.40
CA LEU A 361 25.45 2.35 -9.18
C LEU A 361 26.54 2.89 -8.27
N ARG A 362 26.46 4.18 -7.97
CA ARG A 362 27.39 4.85 -7.03
C ARG A 362 26.78 4.90 -5.63
N ARG A 363 27.66 5.09 -4.64
CA ARG A 363 27.27 5.32 -3.26
C ARG A 363 28.20 6.37 -2.64
N SER A 364 27.62 7.38 -2.03
CA SER A 364 28.32 8.36 -1.18
C SER A 364 28.31 7.92 0.29
N PRO A 365 28.96 8.66 1.19
CA PRO A 365 28.81 8.46 2.64
C PRO A 365 27.36 8.57 3.14
N HIS A 366 26.50 9.38 2.48
CA HIS A 366 25.09 9.53 2.86
C HIS A 366 24.20 8.40 2.35
N GLY A 367 24.63 7.65 1.32
CA GLY A 367 23.84 6.53 0.81
C GLY A 367 23.99 6.29 -0.69
N PRO A 368 23.19 5.37 -1.26
CA PRO A 368 23.18 5.13 -2.70
C PRO A 368 22.73 6.36 -3.48
N ILE A 369 23.37 6.60 -4.63
CA ILE A 369 23.00 7.70 -5.55
C ILE A 369 21.85 7.21 -6.42
N ILE A 370 20.68 7.85 -6.28
CA ILE A 370 19.44 7.39 -6.92
C ILE A 370 19.24 7.95 -8.33
N ASN A 371 19.82 9.11 -8.67
CA ASN A 371 19.67 9.69 -10.00
C ASN A 371 20.57 9.05 -11.06
N ASP A 372 21.50 8.19 -10.70
CA ASP A 372 22.31 7.41 -11.65
C ASP A 372 21.44 6.56 -12.60
N VAL A 373 20.23 6.17 -12.18
CA VAL A 373 19.26 5.43 -12.99
C VAL A 373 18.79 6.20 -14.24
N LEU A 374 18.88 7.51 -14.22
CA LEU A 374 18.47 8.39 -15.31
C LEU A 374 19.54 8.50 -16.44
N GLY A 375 20.71 7.88 -16.24
CA GLY A 375 21.80 7.89 -17.23
C GLY A 375 22.23 9.29 -17.62
N GLU A 376 22.16 9.62 -18.90
CA GLU A 376 22.55 10.95 -19.44
C GLU A 376 21.68 12.09 -18.88
N ASN A 377 20.50 11.80 -18.34
CA ASN A 377 19.59 12.77 -17.72
C ASN A 377 19.78 12.89 -16.20
N ALA A 378 20.85 12.31 -15.65
CA ALA A 378 21.12 12.30 -14.21
C ALA A 378 21.44 13.68 -13.61
N GLY A 379 21.66 14.70 -14.44
CA GLY A 379 22.07 16.02 -13.98
C GLY A 379 23.53 16.05 -13.50
N SER A 380 23.94 17.18 -12.90
CA SER A 380 25.32 17.37 -12.44
C SER A 380 25.48 17.09 -10.93
N THR A 381 24.39 17.16 -10.16
CA THR A 381 24.39 16.94 -8.72
C THR A 381 23.94 15.52 -8.39
N PRO A 382 24.80 14.67 -7.81
CA PRO A 382 24.36 13.36 -7.31
C PRO A 382 23.39 13.53 -6.15
N ILE A 383 22.28 12.78 -6.18
CA ILE A 383 21.28 12.75 -5.12
C ILE A 383 21.41 11.42 -4.39
N ALA A 384 21.93 11.49 -3.18
CA ALA A 384 22.03 10.33 -2.30
C ALA A 384 20.70 10.09 -1.57
N MET A 385 20.45 8.84 -1.20
CA MET A 385 19.32 8.43 -0.39
C MET A 385 19.81 7.84 0.92
N TRP A 386 19.55 8.54 2.02
CA TRP A 386 19.60 7.92 3.33
C TRP A 386 18.26 7.27 3.63
N TRP A 387 18.26 6.03 4.13
CA TRP A 387 17.02 5.31 4.40
C TRP A 387 17.18 4.39 5.62
N ALA A 388 16.30 4.52 6.62
CA ALA A 388 16.34 3.72 7.84
C ALA A 388 16.32 2.21 7.57
N PHE A 389 15.62 1.75 6.53
CA PHE A 389 15.61 0.35 6.11
C PHE A 389 17.02 -0.20 5.78
N LEU A 390 17.87 0.63 5.21
CA LEU A 390 19.26 0.25 4.87
C LEU A 390 20.22 0.36 6.06
N ASP A 391 19.92 1.27 6.99
CA ASP A 391 20.87 1.74 8.00
C ASP A 391 20.57 1.20 9.41
N SER A 392 19.45 0.49 9.57
CA SER A 392 19.02 -0.10 10.84
C SER A 392 18.92 -1.62 10.76
N GLU A 393 19.03 -2.28 11.92
CA GLU A 393 18.55 -3.64 12.06
C GLU A 393 17.01 -3.61 11.93
N ASN A 394 16.46 -4.51 11.13
CA ASN A 394 15.03 -4.61 10.92
C ASN A 394 14.53 -6.06 11.07
N PRO A 395 14.46 -6.58 12.30
CA PRO A 395 14.00 -7.94 12.56
C PRO A 395 12.48 -8.07 12.44
N ILE A 396 11.90 -7.57 11.35
CA ILE A 396 10.45 -7.52 11.12
C ILE A 396 9.81 -8.92 11.11
N LEU A 397 10.49 -9.91 10.55
CA LEU A 397 10.04 -11.30 10.56
C LEU A 397 9.89 -11.83 11.99
N GLU A 398 10.91 -11.62 12.82
CA GLU A 398 10.90 -11.99 14.23
C GLU A 398 9.83 -11.19 15.00
N GLY A 399 9.70 -9.89 14.72
CA GLY A 399 8.67 -9.03 15.31
C GLY A 399 7.26 -9.58 15.07
N PHE A 400 6.92 -9.91 13.83
CA PHE A 400 5.61 -10.49 13.51
C PHE A 400 5.47 -11.95 13.98
N TYR A 401 6.54 -12.75 13.97
CA TYR A 401 6.50 -14.08 14.57
C TYR A 401 6.11 -14.02 16.05
N GLN A 402 6.67 -13.06 16.80
CA GLN A 402 6.33 -12.81 18.19
C GLN A 402 4.93 -12.19 18.35
N LEU A 403 4.53 -11.26 17.47
CA LEU A 403 3.20 -10.65 17.51
C LEU A 403 2.09 -11.67 17.28
N ASN A 404 2.32 -12.67 16.42
CA ASN A 404 1.40 -13.79 16.20
C ASN A 404 1.17 -14.66 17.47
N ARG A 405 1.91 -14.41 18.57
CA ARG A 405 1.87 -15.10 19.85
C ARG A 405 1.74 -14.16 21.05
N ALA A 406 1.36 -12.91 20.79
CA ALA A 406 1.40 -11.84 21.79
C ALA A 406 0.04 -11.66 22.50
N GLU A 407 -0.29 -12.54 23.45
CA GLU A 407 -1.54 -12.55 24.19
C GLU A 407 -1.62 -11.51 25.30
N THR A 408 -0.54 -10.72 25.54
CA THR A 408 -0.49 -9.66 26.54
C THR A 408 0.06 -8.36 25.98
N LEU A 409 -0.31 -7.20 26.57
CA LEU A 409 0.25 -5.88 26.23
C LEU A 409 1.78 -5.90 26.20
N ALA A 410 2.42 -6.50 27.21
CA ALA A 410 3.88 -6.55 27.30
C ALA A 410 4.52 -7.30 26.12
N LYS A 411 3.94 -8.45 25.72
CA LYS A 411 4.43 -9.22 24.57
C LYS A 411 4.18 -8.47 23.26
N ALA A 412 3.01 -7.86 23.09
CA ALA A 412 2.68 -7.09 21.89
C ALA A 412 3.59 -5.86 21.74
N ARG A 413 3.86 -5.13 22.83
CA ARG A 413 4.81 -4.01 22.85
C ARG A 413 6.23 -4.45 22.51
N ALA A 414 6.68 -5.57 23.06
CA ALA A 414 8.00 -6.13 22.76
C ALA A 414 8.15 -6.55 21.29
N ALA A 415 7.10 -7.12 20.72
CA ALA A 415 7.05 -7.45 19.29
C ALA A 415 7.05 -6.19 18.40
N ALA A 416 6.26 -5.16 18.76
CA ALA A 416 6.21 -3.88 18.06
C ALA A 416 7.58 -3.19 18.03
N ALA A 417 8.33 -3.24 19.12
CA ALA A 417 9.67 -2.66 19.23
C ALA A 417 10.71 -3.27 18.28
N LYS A 418 10.43 -4.42 17.65
CA LYS A 418 11.30 -5.06 16.64
C LYS A 418 11.04 -4.58 15.22
N VAL A 419 9.98 -3.82 14.98
CA VAL A 419 9.68 -3.28 13.66
C VAL A 419 10.42 -1.97 13.48
N SER A 420 11.31 -1.89 12.50
CA SER A 420 12.12 -0.69 12.22
C SER A 420 11.60 0.09 11.00
N ALA A 421 11.38 -0.60 9.88
CA ALA A 421 10.84 -0.07 8.64
C ALA A 421 10.10 -1.17 7.86
N PRO A 422 8.94 -0.87 7.22
CA PRO A 422 8.24 0.40 7.25
C PRO A 422 7.63 0.72 8.62
N GLY A 423 7.31 1.99 8.87
CA GLY A 423 6.56 2.40 10.05
C GLY A 423 5.13 1.86 10.05
N LEU A 424 4.73 1.20 11.12
CA LEU A 424 3.41 0.58 11.27
C LEU A 424 2.75 1.00 12.59
N ASN A 425 1.49 1.38 12.54
CA ASN A 425 0.66 1.42 13.75
C ASN A 425 0.07 0.04 13.99
N ILE A 426 0.37 -0.57 15.12
CA ILE A 426 -0.20 -1.84 15.56
C ILE A 426 -1.33 -1.53 16.53
N ILE A 427 -2.56 -1.86 16.15
CA ILE A 427 -3.76 -1.78 16.99
C ILE A 427 -4.06 -3.20 17.45
N TRP A 428 -4.17 -3.40 18.77
CA TRP A 428 -4.26 -4.72 19.39
C TRP A 428 -5.34 -4.76 20.48
N ALA A 429 -5.97 -5.92 20.65
CA ALA A 429 -6.93 -6.17 21.72
C ALA A 429 -6.89 -7.63 22.17
N ASN A 430 -7.31 -7.91 23.42
CA ASN A 430 -7.44 -9.27 23.93
C ASN A 430 -8.79 -9.55 24.63
N ALA A 431 -9.11 -10.83 24.76
CA ALA A 431 -10.33 -11.28 25.46
C ALA A 431 -10.34 -10.99 26.97
N LYS A 432 -9.19 -10.60 27.55
CA LYS A 432 -9.08 -10.24 28.98
C LYS A 432 -9.55 -8.81 29.26
N GLY A 433 -9.66 -7.96 28.22
CA GLY A 433 -10.17 -6.61 28.34
C GLY A 433 -9.18 -5.51 27.95
N ASP A 434 -7.94 -5.89 27.64
CA ASP A 434 -6.90 -4.93 27.28
C ASP A 434 -7.02 -4.49 25.82
N ILE A 435 -6.69 -3.23 25.55
CA ILE A 435 -6.52 -2.63 24.24
C ILE A 435 -5.20 -1.86 24.17
N GLY A 436 -4.53 -1.86 23.03
CA GLY A 436 -3.24 -1.19 22.85
C GLY A 436 -3.01 -0.67 21.45
N TRP A 437 -2.16 0.35 21.36
CA TRP A 437 -1.64 0.92 20.13
C TRP A 437 -0.17 1.28 20.30
N TRP A 438 0.64 0.92 19.30
CA TRP A 438 2.06 1.26 19.20
C TRP A 438 2.39 1.69 17.78
N ALA A 439 3.01 2.86 17.63
CA ALA A 439 3.65 3.29 16.38
C ALA A 439 5.03 2.64 16.28
N ALA A 440 5.07 1.51 15.61
CA ALA A 440 6.26 0.68 15.48
C ALA A 440 7.13 1.16 14.31
N ALA A 441 8.27 1.77 14.64
CA ALA A 441 9.29 2.23 13.70
C ALA A 441 10.58 2.56 14.45
N GLN A 442 11.71 2.59 13.75
CA GLN A 442 12.89 3.30 14.21
C GLN A 442 12.83 4.76 13.73
N LEU A 443 12.76 5.69 14.67
CA LEU A 443 12.67 7.12 14.40
C LEU A 443 14.08 7.73 14.32
N PRO A 444 14.50 8.31 13.17
CA PRO A 444 15.83 8.87 13.02
C PRO A 444 16.00 10.16 13.83
N MET A 445 17.15 10.30 14.51
CA MET A 445 17.57 11.54 15.14
C MET A 445 18.33 12.39 14.12
N ARG A 446 17.80 13.56 13.81
CA ARG A 446 18.40 14.55 12.91
C ARG A 446 18.98 15.72 13.71
N PRO A 447 19.97 16.47 13.20
CA PRO A 447 20.48 17.69 13.83
C PRO A 447 19.35 18.71 14.08
N ALA A 448 19.49 19.49 15.14
CA ALA A 448 18.50 20.49 15.50
C ALA A 448 18.26 21.51 14.37
N GLY A 449 16.99 21.83 14.11
CA GLY A 449 16.57 22.79 13.09
C GLY A 449 16.55 22.26 11.67
N VAL A 450 16.78 20.97 11.45
CA VAL A 450 16.63 20.34 10.13
C VAL A 450 15.14 20.08 9.86
N ASN A 451 14.66 20.53 8.70
CA ASN A 451 13.34 20.17 8.20
C ASN A 451 13.49 19.10 7.10
N PRO A 452 13.15 17.83 7.39
CA PRO A 452 13.36 16.72 6.47
C PRO A 452 12.33 16.66 5.32
N ALA A 453 11.37 17.58 5.27
CA ALA A 453 10.45 17.69 4.13
C ALA A 453 11.16 18.23 2.86
N PHE A 454 12.42 18.65 2.99
CA PHE A 454 13.24 19.17 1.89
C PHE A 454 14.47 18.31 1.66
N ILE A 455 14.96 18.28 0.42
CA ILE A 455 16.26 17.69 0.10
C ILE A 455 17.35 18.42 0.90
N LEU A 456 18.20 17.66 1.58
CA LEU A 456 19.25 18.16 2.47
C LEU A 456 20.53 18.49 1.69
N ASP A 457 21.31 19.43 2.22
CA ASP A 457 22.64 19.79 1.68
C ASP A 457 23.70 18.85 2.26
N GLY A 458 24.20 17.91 1.44
CA GLY A 458 25.21 16.92 1.82
C GLY A 458 26.60 17.52 2.15
N SER A 459 26.83 18.80 1.82
CA SER A 459 28.09 19.49 2.21
C SER A 459 28.09 20.00 3.65
N THR A 460 26.99 19.87 4.36
CA THR A 460 26.78 20.37 5.72
C THR A 460 26.40 19.23 6.68
N ALA A 461 26.60 19.46 7.98
CA ALA A 461 26.18 18.52 9.01
C ALA A 461 24.66 18.36 9.15
N GLN A 462 23.85 19.10 8.38
CA GLN A 462 22.39 18.93 8.36
C GLN A 462 21.96 17.59 7.77
N ALA A 463 22.75 17.03 6.87
CA ALA A 463 22.50 15.72 6.28
C ALA A 463 22.86 14.54 7.19
N ASP A 464 23.58 14.78 8.28
CA ASP A 464 24.01 13.74 9.21
C ASP A 464 22.82 13.10 9.94
N LYS A 465 23.02 11.86 10.35
CA LYS A 465 22.10 11.14 11.25
C LYS A 465 22.80 10.87 12.57
N LEU A 466 22.11 11.20 13.66
CA LEU A 466 22.63 11.08 15.03
C LEU A 466 22.26 9.74 15.69
N GLY A 467 21.72 8.80 14.92
CA GLY A 467 21.20 7.53 15.39
C GLY A 467 19.67 7.50 15.39
N PHE A 468 19.10 6.69 16.27
CA PHE A 468 17.64 6.50 16.38
C PHE A 468 17.16 6.77 17.81
N TYR A 469 15.95 7.27 17.93
CA TYR A 469 15.27 7.37 19.23
C TYR A 469 14.98 5.99 19.80
N PRO A 470 14.96 5.82 21.14
CA PRO A 470 14.50 4.59 21.76
C PRO A 470 13.00 4.40 21.49
N PHE A 471 12.55 3.15 21.37
CA PHE A 471 11.15 2.83 21.09
C PHE A 471 10.15 3.45 22.08
N SER A 472 10.57 3.70 23.33
CA SER A 472 9.76 4.39 24.33
C SER A 472 9.38 5.83 23.98
N ALA A 473 10.08 6.44 23.02
CA ALA A 473 9.76 7.77 22.49
C ALA A 473 8.68 7.73 21.41
N ASN A 474 8.41 6.56 20.84
CA ASN A 474 7.40 6.42 19.80
C ASN A 474 5.98 6.64 20.38
N PRO A 475 5.03 7.17 19.59
CA PRO A 475 3.63 7.23 19.95
C PRO A 475 3.08 5.85 20.34
N GLN A 476 2.42 5.78 21.48
CA GLN A 476 1.85 4.53 21.99
C GLN A 476 0.83 4.79 23.09
N GLU A 477 -0.17 3.94 23.20
CA GLU A 477 -1.21 3.99 24.22
C GLU A 477 -1.65 2.59 24.63
N GLU A 478 -1.85 2.39 25.93
CA GLU A 478 -2.35 1.14 26.49
C GLU A 478 -3.48 1.45 27.47
N ASN A 479 -4.64 0.82 27.26
CA ASN A 479 -5.84 1.01 28.11
C ASN A 479 -6.17 2.48 28.39
N PRO A 480 -6.25 3.37 27.39
CA PRO A 480 -6.51 4.78 27.63
C PRO A 480 -7.88 4.99 28.30
N SER A 481 -7.98 5.99 29.17
CA SER A 481 -9.19 6.29 29.94
C SER A 481 -10.41 6.63 29.08
N ARG A 482 -10.20 7.04 27.81
CA ARG A 482 -11.29 7.26 26.85
C ARG A 482 -11.95 5.97 26.37
N GLY A 483 -11.35 4.80 26.63
CA GLY A 483 -11.90 3.47 26.34
C GLY A 483 -11.80 3.01 24.88
N TYR A 484 -11.00 3.66 24.06
CA TYR A 484 -10.68 3.20 22.70
C TYR A 484 -9.32 3.71 22.22
N VAL A 485 -8.74 3.02 21.27
CA VAL A 485 -7.60 3.44 20.45
C VAL A 485 -8.00 3.43 18.99
N VAL A 486 -7.48 4.37 18.20
CA VAL A 486 -7.81 4.49 16.76
C VAL A 486 -6.64 5.06 15.98
N SER A 487 -6.45 4.55 14.79
CA SER A 487 -5.55 5.13 13.79
C SER A 487 -6.23 5.22 12.42
N ALA A 488 -6.11 6.38 11.79
CA ALA A 488 -6.50 6.67 10.42
C ALA A 488 -5.36 7.40 9.68
N ASN A 489 -4.12 7.08 10.03
CA ASN A 489 -2.87 7.59 9.42
C ASN A 489 -2.60 9.08 9.62
N ALA A 490 -3.36 9.79 10.46
CA ALA A 490 -3.06 11.17 10.84
C ALA A 490 -1.81 11.21 11.74
N GLN A 491 -1.15 12.37 11.79
CA GLN A 491 0.02 12.56 12.63
C GLN A 491 -0.30 12.30 14.10
N PRO A 492 0.37 11.36 14.75
CA PRO A 492 0.10 11.03 16.14
C PRO A 492 0.89 11.94 17.10
N ALA A 493 0.36 12.12 18.31
CA ALA A 493 1.09 12.76 19.40
C ALA A 493 2.15 11.79 19.98
N SER A 494 3.36 12.31 20.23
CA SER A 494 4.41 11.56 20.94
C SER A 494 4.24 11.65 22.45
N PRO A 495 4.57 10.60 23.24
CA PRO A 495 4.60 10.64 24.70
C PRO A 495 5.54 11.72 25.27
N THR A 496 6.58 12.07 24.56
CA THR A 496 7.58 13.08 24.92
C THR A 496 7.19 14.50 24.48
N GLY A 497 6.09 14.67 23.74
CA GLY A 497 5.73 15.94 23.09
C GLY A 497 6.60 16.29 21.88
N MET A 498 7.49 15.40 21.45
CA MET A 498 8.30 15.55 20.25
C MET A 498 7.42 15.48 19.01
N GLU A 499 7.55 16.44 18.11
CA GLU A 499 6.97 16.33 16.78
C GLU A 499 7.72 15.27 15.97
N ILE A 500 6.98 14.35 15.36
CA ILE A 500 7.55 13.30 14.51
C ILE A 500 7.33 13.69 13.06
N PRO A 501 8.38 14.04 12.32
CA PRO A 501 8.26 14.35 10.91
C PRO A 501 7.66 13.17 10.13
N GLY A 502 6.85 13.47 9.10
CA GLY A 502 6.25 12.44 8.27
C GLY A 502 5.28 13.00 7.25
N TYR A 503 4.79 12.10 6.41
CA TYR A 503 3.88 12.41 5.31
C TYR A 503 2.47 11.88 5.60
N TYR A 504 1.89 12.35 6.69
CA TYR A 504 0.64 11.87 7.25
C TYR A 504 -0.58 12.23 6.40
N ASN A 505 -1.62 11.40 6.48
CA ASN A 505 -2.93 11.75 5.95
C ASN A 505 -3.52 12.93 6.74
N LEU A 506 -4.48 13.63 6.13
CA LEU A 506 -5.27 14.62 6.84
C LEU A 506 -6.00 14.01 8.04
N ALA A 507 -6.31 14.86 9.02
CA ALA A 507 -7.02 14.42 10.20
C ALA A 507 -8.53 14.20 9.98
N ASP A 508 -9.09 14.58 8.82
CA ASP A 508 -10.54 14.59 8.57
C ASP A 508 -11.18 13.21 8.81
N ARG A 509 -10.62 12.15 8.24
CA ARG A 509 -11.08 10.77 8.44
C ARG A 509 -10.90 10.31 9.88
N GLY A 510 -9.74 10.57 10.47
CA GLY A 510 -9.47 10.27 11.88
C GLY A 510 -10.38 11.02 12.84
N GLN A 511 -10.68 12.29 12.59
CA GLN A 511 -11.61 13.09 13.39
C GLN A 511 -13.03 12.53 13.31
N GLN A 512 -13.48 12.09 12.15
CA GLN A 512 -14.78 11.45 11.99
C GLN A 512 -14.88 10.15 12.78
N LEU A 513 -13.85 9.28 12.70
CA LEU A 513 -13.80 8.06 13.51
C LEU A 513 -13.80 8.38 15.00
N ASN A 514 -12.96 9.31 15.44
CA ASN A 514 -12.89 9.75 16.83
C ASN A 514 -14.23 10.33 17.33
N ALA A 515 -14.91 11.14 16.53
CA ALA A 515 -16.19 11.73 16.92
C ALA A 515 -17.25 10.66 17.24
N GLN A 516 -17.28 9.60 16.42
CA GLN A 516 -18.23 8.50 16.64
C GLN A 516 -17.78 7.58 17.79
N LEU A 517 -16.50 7.20 17.85
CA LEU A 517 -15.98 6.33 18.90
C LEU A 517 -16.04 6.99 20.31
N SER A 518 -15.98 8.31 20.39
CA SER A 518 -16.09 9.07 21.65
C SER A 518 -17.52 9.25 22.15
N ASP A 519 -18.53 8.94 21.35
CA ASP A 519 -19.93 9.07 21.75
C ASP A 519 -20.30 8.01 22.80
N LYS A 520 -20.38 8.43 24.04
CA LYS A 520 -20.70 7.56 25.19
C LYS A 520 -22.12 7.00 25.19
N SER A 521 -23.01 7.54 24.36
CA SER A 521 -24.37 7.03 24.19
C SER A 521 -24.42 5.76 23.35
N VAL A 522 -23.38 5.54 22.50
CA VAL A 522 -23.24 4.37 21.65
C VAL A 522 -22.59 3.22 22.40
N LYS A 523 -23.23 2.06 22.39
CA LYS A 523 -22.62 0.79 22.77
C LYS A 523 -22.20 0.05 21.51
N TRP A 524 -20.90 -0.07 21.32
CA TRP A 524 -20.33 -0.64 20.11
C TRP A 524 -20.61 -2.13 20.01
N ASP A 525 -20.93 -2.56 18.81
CA ASP A 525 -21.08 -3.95 18.40
C ASP A 525 -20.60 -4.12 16.96
N VAL A 526 -20.68 -5.32 16.42
CA VAL A 526 -20.24 -5.65 15.06
C VAL A 526 -21.02 -4.82 14.03
N THR A 527 -22.34 -4.65 14.22
CA THR A 527 -23.22 -3.97 13.25
C THR A 527 -22.88 -2.48 13.12
N ASN A 528 -22.75 -1.77 14.23
CA ASN A 528 -22.41 -0.34 14.13
C ASN A 528 -20.94 -0.11 13.73
N SER A 529 -20.07 -1.08 13.98
CA SER A 529 -18.69 -1.05 13.44
C SER A 529 -18.63 -1.29 11.93
N GLN A 530 -19.48 -2.17 11.37
CA GLN A 530 -19.66 -2.30 9.92
C GLN A 530 -20.11 -0.97 9.30
N ALA A 531 -21.13 -0.35 9.87
CA ALA A 531 -21.63 0.95 9.41
C ALA A 531 -20.54 2.04 9.43
N LEU A 532 -19.66 2.02 10.43
CA LEU A 532 -18.53 2.96 10.51
C LEU A 532 -17.48 2.67 9.44
N GLN A 533 -17.10 1.41 9.20
CA GLN A 533 -16.16 1.05 8.13
C GLN A 533 -16.69 1.41 6.72
N LEU A 534 -18.00 1.31 6.54
CA LEU A 534 -18.66 1.61 5.26
C LEU A 534 -19.06 3.09 5.09
N GLY A 535 -18.70 3.94 6.05
CA GLY A 535 -19.03 5.37 6.02
C GLY A 535 -18.42 6.09 4.81
N THR A 536 -19.23 6.90 4.11
CA THR A 536 -18.84 7.59 2.86
C THR A 536 -18.86 9.11 2.98
N THR A 537 -18.87 9.67 4.19
CA THR A 537 -18.97 11.11 4.42
C THR A 537 -17.66 11.67 4.99
N THR A 538 -17.28 12.87 4.58
CA THR A 538 -16.13 13.60 5.10
C THR A 538 -16.40 15.09 5.18
N ALA A 539 -15.76 15.78 6.13
CA ALA A 539 -15.79 17.24 6.23
C ALA A 539 -14.86 17.94 5.23
N TYR A 540 -13.97 17.21 4.56
CA TYR A 540 -12.93 17.76 3.68
C TYR A 540 -13.53 18.64 2.55
N GLY A 541 -14.46 18.11 1.77
CA GLY A 541 -15.08 18.82 0.66
C GLY A 541 -15.83 20.07 1.08
N PRO A 542 -16.77 20.01 2.03
CA PRO A 542 -17.44 21.19 2.57
C PRO A 542 -16.48 22.25 3.13
N ARG A 543 -15.41 21.85 3.83
CA ARG A 543 -14.40 22.76 4.37
C ARG A 543 -13.62 23.49 3.28
N LEU A 544 -13.28 22.80 2.18
CA LEU A 544 -12.62 23.40 1.02
C LEU A 544 -13.56 24.34 0.27
N LEU A 545 -14.82 23.98 0.11
CA LEU A 545 -15.82 24.76 -0.63
C LEU A 545 -16.22 26.05 0.11
N ALA A 546 -16.30 26.02 1.44
CA ALA A 546 -16.81 27.14 2.22
C ALA A 546 -16.20 28.52 1.85
N PRO A 547 -14.87 28.69 1.75
CA PRO A 547 -14.26 29.96 1.32
C PRO A 547 -14.36 30.26 -0.18
N LEU A 548 -14.70 29.28 -1.02
CA LEU A 548 -14.85 29.44 -2.48
C LEU A 548 -16.27 29.80 -2.90
N LEU A 549 -17.29 29.38 -2.14
CA LEU A 549 -18.70 29.62 -2.47
C LEU A 549 -19.05 31.10 -2.67
N PRO A 550 -18.58 32.04 -1.82
CA PRO A 550 -18.82 33.46 -2.07
C PRO A 550 -18.25 33.94 -3.44
N VAL A 551 -17.04 33.48 -3.77
CA VAL A 551 -16.39 33.81 -5.05
C VAL A 551 -17.16 33.22 -6.22
N LEU A 552 -17.58 31.93 -6.12
CA LEU A 552 -18.38 31.28 -7.16
C LEU A 552 -19.72 32.03 -7.40
N ARG A 553 -20.42 32.43 -6.34
CA ARG A 553 -21.66 33.24 -6.44
C ARG A 553 -21.42 34.58 -7.09
N GLU A 554 -20.24 35.17 -6.87
CA GLU A 554 -19.87 36.46 -7.53
C GLU A 554 -19.61 36.27 -9.01
N VAL A 555 -18.90 35.20 -9.44
CA VAL A 555 -18.43 35.06 -10.82
C VAL A 555 -19.40 34.30 -11.73
N VAL A 556 -20.21 33.39 -11.18
CA VAL A 556 -21.19 32.61 -11.94
C VAL A 556 -22.46 33.45 -12.10
N LYS A 557 -22.83 33.74 -13.35
CA LYS A 557 -24.01 34.58 -13.67
C LYS A 557 -25.16 33.80 -14.32
N ASP A 558 -24.84 32.63 -14.89
CA ASP A 558 -25.84 31.76 -15.51
C ASP A 558 -26.74 31.12 -14.45
N PRO A 559 -28.08 31.25 -14.54
CA PRO A 559 -28.99 30.71 -13.52
C PRO A 559 -28.93 29.19 -13.36
N ALA A 560 -28.65 28.45 -14.44
CA ALA A 560 -28.51 26.98 -14.36
C ALA A 560 -27.23 26.60 -13.65
N GLN A 561 -26.14 27.28 -13.90
CA GLN A 561 -24.87 27.06 -13.18
C GLN A 561 -24.95 27.49 -11.71
N LEU A 562 -25.67 28.58 -11.38
CA LEU A 562 -25.89 28.99 -9.99
C LEU A 562 -26.62 27.93 -9.19
N LYS A 563 -27.54 27.13 -9.79
CA LYS A 563 -28.14 25.99 -9.13
C LYS A 563 -27.11 24.93 -8.76
N LEU A 564 -26.10 24.69 -9.59
CA LEU A 564 -25.00 23.78 -9.29
C LEU A 564 -24.11 24.31 -8.16
N VAL A 565 -23.87 25.62 -8.10
CA VAL A 565 -23.16 26.24 -6.97
C VAL A 565 -23.92 26.02 -5.66
N GLU A 566 -25.25 26.26 -5.67
CA GLU A 566 -26.09 26.04 -4.48
C GLU A 566 -26.21 24.55 -4.13
N GLN A 567 -26.17 23.66 -5.12
CA GLN A 567 -26.08 22.22 -4.87
C GLN A 567 -24.80 21.88 -4.10
N LEU A 568 -23.64 22.40 -4.51
CA LEU A 568 -22.38 22.23 -3.76
C LEU A 568 -22.43 22.86 -2.36
N ALA A 569 -23.07 24.04 -2.22
CA ALA A 569 -23.23 24.71 -0.93
C ALA A 569 -24.03 23.88 0.10
N ASN A 570 -24.97 23.06 -0.38
CA ASN A 570 -25.80 22.20 0.45
C ASN A 570 -25.25 20.77 0.61
N TRP A 571 -24.22 20.41 -0.14
CA TRP A 571 -23.60 19.10 -0.08
C TRP A 571 -22.89 18.87 1.26
N LYS A 572 -23.04 17.67 1.83
CA LYS A 572 -22.50 17.32 3.14
C LYS A 572 -21.18 16.55 3.11
N GLY A 573 -20.59 16.41 1.92
CA GLY A 573 -19.35 15.64 1.74
C GLY A 573 -19.58 14.12 1.67
N ASP A 574 -20.74 13.70 1.21
CA ASP A 574 -21.13 12.30 1.07
C ASP A 574 -20.92 11.80 -0.37
N TYR A 575 -20.54 10.52 -0.47
CA TYR A 575 -20.15 9.87 -1.73
C TYR A 575 -20.95 8.59 -2.03
N PRO A 576 -22.29 8.65 -2.02
CA PRO A 576 -23.10 7.55 -2.54
C PRO A 576 -23.06 7.50 -4.08
N LEU A 577 -23.44 6.37 -4.66
CA LEU A 577 -23.30 6.13 -6.12
C LEU A 577 -24.08 7.11 -7.00
N ASP A 578 -25.16 7.67 -6.51
CA ASP A 578 -26.03 8.61 -7.22
C ASP A 578 -25.67 10.09 -7.00
N SER A 579 -24.67 10.38 -6.18
CA SER A 579 -24.25 11.77 -5.88
C SER A 579 -23.69 12.48 -7.10
N THR A 580 -24.38 13.49 -7.58
CA THR A 580 -23.89 14.40 -8.63
C THR A 580 -23.00 15.52 -8.05
N SER A 581 -23.19 15.87 -6.77
CA SER A 581 -22.36 16.82 -6.05
C SER A 581 -20.94 16.32 -5.86
N ALA A 582 -20.76 15.04 -5.53
CA ALA A 582 -19.46 14.41 -5.41
C ALA A 582 -18.65 14.51 -6.73
N THR A 583 -19.29 14.21 -7.85
CA THR A 583 -18.68 14.30 -9.19
C THR A 583 -18.27 15.74 -9.52
N LEU A 584 -19.17 16.68 -9.32
CA LEU A 584 -18.89 18.10 -9.57
C LEU A 584 -17.78 18.64 -8.67
N PHE A 585 -17.79 18.27 -7.38
CA PHE A 585 -16.75 18.67 -6.43
C PHE A 585 -15.36 18.13 -6.83
N ASN A 586 -15.24 16.84 -7.15
CA ASN A 586 -13.94 16.26 -7.48
C ASN A 586 -13.36 16.82 -8.77
N GLN A 587 -14.21 17.14 -9.77
CA GLN A 587 -13.74 17.81 -10.98
C GLN A 587 -13.29 19.24 -10.68
N LEU A 588 -14.02 19.98 -9.84
CA LEU A 588 -13.63 21.33 -9.41
C LEU A 588 -12.32 21.30 -8.60
N LEU A 589 -12.15 20.33 -7.71
CA LEU A 589 -10.92 20.11 -6.94
C LEU A 589 -9.71 19.96 -7.86
N PHE A 590 -9.80 19.08 -8.86
CA PHE A 590 -8.73 18.89 -9.84
C PHE A 590 -8.44 20.15 -10.64
N ASN A 591 -9.46 20.77 -11.22
CA ASN A 591 -9.24 21.97 -12.03
C ASN A 591 -8.73 23.16 -11.21
N LEU A 592 -9.15 23.28 -9.94
CA LEU A 592 -8.58 24.30 -9.04
C LEU A 592 -7.07 24.07 -8.82
N ALA A 593 -6.68 22.82 -8.55
CA ALA A 593 -5.27 22.47 -8.43
C ALA A 593 -4.49 22.76 -9.73
N GLU A 594 -5.03 22.34 -10.86
CA GLU A 594 -4.42 22.48 -12.18
C GLU A 594 -4.18 23.97 -12.53
N VAL A 595 -5.21 24.80 -12.53
CA VAL A 595 -5.08 26.21 -12.92
C VAL A 595 -4.24 27.04 -11.97
N THR A 596 -4.05 26.56 -10.72
CA THR A 596 -3.29 27.29 -9.70
C THR A 596 -1.83 26.86 -9.64
N PHE A 597 -1.56 25.56 -9.56
CA PHE A 597 -0.20 25.03 -9.34
C PHE A 597 0.57 24.75 -10.63
N HIS A 598 -0.10 24.20 -11.65
CA HIS A 598 0.56 23.78 -12.89
C HIS A 598 1.33 24.90 -13.60
N PRO A 599 0.82 26.16 -13.72
CA PRO A 599 1.54 27.24 -14.43
C PRO A 599 2.90 27.61 -13.82
N LYS A 600 3.14 27.27 -12.53
CA LYS A 600 4.39 27.56 -11.82
C LYS A 600 5.30 26.35 -11.67
N LEU A 601 4.73 25.14 -11.68
CA LEU A 601 5.46 23.90 -11.47
C LEU A 601 5.83 23.19 -12.78
N GLY A 602 5.05 23.40 -13.86
CA GLY A 602 5.14 22.63 -15.09
C GLY A 602 4.61 21.21 -14.92
N ASP A 603 4.58 20.45 -16.03
CA ASP A 603 3.91 19.15 -16.12
C ASP A 603 4.44 18.13 -15.09
N ALA A 604 5.75 17.95 -15.01
CA ALA A 604 6.36 16.90 -14.19
C ALA A 604 6.12 17.11 -12.68
N LEU A 605 6.46 18.31 -12.18
CA LEU A 605 6.30 18.63 -10.76
C LEU A 605 4.83 18.78 -10.35
N PHE A 606 3.97 19.28 -11.24
CA PHE A 606 2.53 19.33 -10.96
C PHE A 606 1.93 17.92 -10.85
N LYS A 607 2.24 17.03 -11.81
CA LYS A 607 1.81 15.63 -11.75
C LYS A 607 2.30 14.95 -10.47
N THR A 608 3.53 15.23 -10.07
CA THR A 608 4.07 14.71 -8.82
C THR A 608 3.33 15.29 -7.62
N LEU A 609 3.11 16.61 -7.55
CA LEU A 609 2.42 17.27 -6.44
C LEU A 609 1.04 16.65 -6.18
N ILE A 610 0.23 16.46 -7.22
CA ILE A 610 -1.12 15.91 -7.07
C ILE A 610 -1.14 14.43 -6.69
N SER A 611 0.00 13.72 -6.75
CA SER A 611 0.17 12.35 -6.24
C SER A 611 0.65 12.29 -4.79
N THR A 612 0.97 13.43 -4.18
CA THR A 612 1.44 13.52 -2.79
C THR A 612 0.30 13.88 -1.83
N ARG A 613 0.47 13.55 -0.55
CA ARG A 613 -0.50 13.95 0.50
C ARG A 613 -0.47 15.44 0.85
N VAL A 614 0.60 16.14 0.50
CA VAL A 614 0.71 17.57 0.80
C VAL A 614 -0.30 18.42 0.02
N ILE A 615 -0.77 17.95 -1.14
CA ILE A 615 -1.81 18.63 -1.91
C ILE A 615 -3.15 18.65 -1.17
N ASP A 616 -3.47 17.58 -0.43
CA ASP A 616 -4.71 17.49 0.33
C ASP A 616 -4.79 18.54 1.43
N ALA A 617 -3.67 18.86 2.07
CA ALA A 617 -3.57 19.93 3.04
C ALA A 617 -3.51 21.32 2.36
N ALA A 618 -2.84 21.42 1.22
CA ALA A 618 -2.62 22.68 0.51
C ALA A 618 -3.91 23.29 -0.06
N LEU A 619 -4.78 22.46 -0.64
CA LEU A 619 -5.99 22.95 -1.32
C LEU A 619 -6.97 23.68 -0.39
N PRO A 620 -7.35 23.17 0.80
CA PRO A 620 -8.19 23.92 1.72
C PRO A 620 -7.54 25.21 2.25
N ARG A 621 -6.23 25.20 2.49
CA ARG A 621 -5.48 26.40 2.91
C ARG A 621 -5.41 27.43 1.82
N LEU A 622 -5.16 27.02 0.57
CA LEU A 622 -5.21 27.86 -0.60
C LEU A 622 -6.59 28.52 -0.75
N ALA A 623 -7.66 27.72 -0.65
CA ALA A 623 -9.03 28.22 -0.72
C ALA A 623 -9.31 29.29 0.34
N ALA A 624 -8.81 29.11 1.56
CA ALA A 624 -8.98 30.05 2.67
C ALA A 624 -8.10 31.32 2.55
N SER A 625 -6.96 31.27 1.85
CA SER A 625 -5.99 32.35 1.75
C SER A 625 -6.23 33.19 0.50
N ALA A 626 -6.98 34.31 0.65
CA ALA A 626 -7.34 35.17 -0.48
C ALA A 626 -6.14 35.85 -1.14
N ASP A 627 -5.08 36.08 -0.38
CA ASP A 627 -3.85 36.79 -0.76
C ASP A 627 -2.68 35.85 -1.09
N SER A 628 -2.92 34.54 -1.15
CA SER A 628 -1.88 33.57 -1.49
C SER A 628 -1.18 33.92 -2.82
N PRO A 629 0.16 33.89 -2.88
CA PRO A 629 0.90 34.16 -4.11
C PRO A 629 0.60 33.15 -5.23
N TRP A 630 0.06 32.01 -4.89
CA TRP A 630 -0.40 31.02 -5.87
C TRP A 630 -1.52 31.55 -6.77
N TRP A 631 -2.38 32.47 -6.28
CA TRP A 631 -3.41 33.12 -7.08
C TRP A 631 -2.86 34.13 -8.10
N ASN A 632 -1.60 34.53 -7.96
CA ASN A 632 -0.99 35.57 -8.80
C ASN A 632 -1.82 36.86 -8.86
N GLY A 633 -2.46 37.24 -7.74
CA GLY A 633 -3.36 38.40 -7.63
C GLY A 633 -4.71 38.28 -8.38
N LYS A 634 -5.03 37.10 -8.91
CA LYS A 634 -6.21 36.84 -9.76
C LYS A 634 -7.12 35.75 -9.23
N ARG A 635 -7.33 35.70 -7.90
CA ARG A 635 -8.13 34.63 -7.24
C ARG A 635 -9.50 34.46 -7.92
N THR A 636 -10.22 35.53 -8.15
CA THR A 636 -11.56 35.50 -8.72
C THR A 636 -11.58 34.93 -10.13
N ASP A 637 -10.64 35.36 -10.99
CA ASP A 637 -10.52 34.86 -12.36
C ASP A 637 -10.08 33.37 -12.36
N THR A 638 -9.17 33.00 -11.47
CA THR A 638 -8.66 31.62 -11.35
C THR A 638 -9.77 30.67 -10.90
N VAL A 639 -10.58 31.06 -9.91
CA VAL A 639 -11.73 30.25 -9.44
C VAL A 639 -12.79 30.14 -10.56
N LYS A 640 -13.03 31.20 -11.30
CA LYS A 640 -13.93 31.15 -12.45
C LYS A 640 -13.43 30.22 -13.55
N LEU A 641 -12.14 30.29 -13.87
CA LEU A 641 -11.53 29.40 -14.88
C LEU A 641 -11.61 27.92 -14.43
N ALA A 642 -11.33 27.62 -13.16
CA ALA A 642 -11.49 26.28 -12.62
C ALA A 642 -12.93 25.77 -12.74
N TRP A 643 -13.91 26.62 -12.44
CA TRP A 643 -15.34 26.31 -12.59
C TRP A 643 -15.72 26.02 -14.04
N ASP A 644 -15.36 26.90 -14.96
CA ASP A 644 -15.69 26.78 -16.39
C ASP A 644 -15.06 25.50 -16.98
N ASN A 645 -13.79 25.23 -16.66
CA ASN A 645 -13.10 24.02 -17.10
C ASN A 645 -13.78 22.76 -16.55
N SER A 646 -14.23 22.80 -15.28
CA SER A 646 -14.93 21.67 -14.66
C SER A 646 -16.22 21.33 -15.37
N LEU A 647 -17.04 22.33 -15.65
CA LEU A 647 -18.30 22.13 -16.37
C LEU A 647 -18.08 21.65 -17.81
N ALA A 648 -17.09 22.22 -18.51
CA ALA A 648 -16.74 21.83 -19.87
C ALA A 648 -16.29 20.35 -19.91
N HIS A 649 -15.44 19.94 -18.97
CA HIS A 649 -14.96 18.55 -18.89
C HIS A 649 -16.09 17.56 -18.58
N LEU A 650 -16.92 17.86 -17.56
CA LEU A 650 -18.03 16.98 -17.19
C LEU A 650 -19.06 16.84 -18.32
N LYS A 651 -19.39 17.94 -19.02
CA LYS A 651 -20.26 17.90 -20.20
C LYS A 651 -19.68 17.04 -21.31
N SER A 652 -18.40 17.17 -21.60
CA SER A 652 -17.75 16.36 -22.65
C SER A 652 -17.68 14.88 -22.28
N THR A 653 -17.60 14.54 -20.99
CA THR A 653 -17.42 13.17 -20.49
C THR A 653 -18.77 12.46 -20.27
N PHE A 654 -19.74 13.14 -19.69
CA PHE A 654 -21.02 12.54 -19.25
C PHE A 654 -22.27 13.12 -19.91
N GLY A 655 -22.11 14.11 -20.80
CA GLY A 655 -23.21 14.81 -21.49
C GLY A 655 -23.67 16.07 -20.78
N ASP A 656 -24.56 16.83 -21.45
CA ASP A 656 -24.99 18.16 -21.02
C ASP A 656 -25.89 18.17 -19.77
N ASP A 657 -26.54 17.07 -19.45
CA ASP A 657 -27.46 16.97 -18.32
C ASP A 657 -26.71 16.66 -17.01
N PRO A 658 -26.63 17.62 -16.05
CA PRO A 658 -25.95 17.39 -14.77
C PRO A 658 -26.53 16.25 -13.93
N ALA A 659 -27.78 15.86 -14.16
CA ALA A 659 -28.38 14.70 -13.48
C ALA A 659 -27.72 13.35 -13.87
N GLN A 660 -27.01 13.33 -14.99
CA GLN A 660 -26.25 12.15 -15.44
C GLN A 660 -24.84 12.05 -14.84
N TRP A 661 -24.35 13.10 -14.18
CA TRP A 661 -23.02 13.14 -13.56
C TRP A 661 -22.98 12.39 -12.23
N GLN A 662 -23.50 11.18 -12.21
CA GLN A 662 -23.59 10.34 -11.01
C GLN A 662 -22.22 9.79 -10.62
N TRP A 663 -21.91 9.80 -9.32
CA TRP A 663 -20.63 9.34 -8.79
C TRP A 663 -20.28 7.91 -9.23
N GLY A 664 -21.21 6.96 -9.15
CA GLY A 664 -20.99 5.57 -9.54
C GLY A 664 -20.75 5.35 -11.05
N LYS A 665 -21.07 6.33 -11.92
CA LYS A 665 -20.66 6.30 -13.33
C LYS A 665 -19.26 6.82 -13.54
N ALA A 666 -18.85 7.76 -12.71
CA ALA A 666 -17.54 8.42 -12.80
C ALA A 666 -16.45 7.68 -12.01
N HIS A 667 -16.83 6.98 -10.95
CA HIS A 667 -15.94 6.36 -9.97
C HIS A 667 -16.19 4.85 -9.94
N THR A 668 -15.26 4.09 -10.56
CA THR A 668 -15.43 2.65 -10.77
C THR A 668 -14.19 1.87 -10.33
N LEU A 669 -14.40 0.67 -9.79
CA LEU A 669 -13.36 -0.24 -9.32
C LEU A 669 -13.18 -1.41 -10.30
N THR A 670 -11.94 -1.60 -10.76
CA THR A 670 -11.51 -2.79 -11.48
C THR A 670 -10.28 -3.36 -10.78
N HIS A 671 -10.35 -4.63 -10.40
CA HIS A 671 -9.20 -5.35 -9.88
C HIS A 671 -8.35 -5.83 -11.05
N GLY A 672 -7.19 -5.21 -11.23
CA GLY A 672 -6.28 -5.50 -12.34
C GLY A 672 -5.40 -6.72 -12.08
N HIS A 673 -5.19 -7.52 -13.11
CA HIS A 673 -4.18 -8.58 -13.17
C HIS A 673 -3.04 -8.14 -14.08
N PRO A 674 -1.76 -8.51 -13.84
CA PRO A 674 -0.65 -8.10 -14.70
C PRO A 674 -0.85 -8.44 -16.19
N LEU A 675 -1.41 -9.61 -16.52
CA LEU A 675 -1.76 -9.97 -17.90
C LEU A 675 -2.97 -9.19 -18.43
N GLY A 676 -3.86 -8.76 -17.55
CA GLY A 676 -5.06 -7.97 -17.88
C GLY A 676 -4.78 -6.51 -18.22
N MET A 677 -3.54 -6.07 -18.16
CA MET A 677 -3.14 -4.73 -18.65
C MET A 677 -3.21 -4.60 -20.16
N GLN A 678 -3.25 -5.71 -20.89
CA GLN A 678 -3.31 -5.75 -22.35
C GLN A 678 -4.69 -6.19 -22.84
N LYS A 679 -5.27 -5.44 -23.78
CA LYS A 679 -6.52 -5.85 -24.47
C LYS A 679 -6.23 -6.93 -25.52
N PRO A 680 -7.09 -7.95 -25.64
CA PRO A 680 -8.37 -8.16 -24.96
C PRO A 680 -8.27 -9.00 -23.66
N LEU A 681 -7.08 -9.21 -23.11
CA LEU A 681 -6.83 -10.05 -21.93
C LEU A 681 -7.45 -9.45 -20.66
N ASP A 682 -7.71 -8.15 -20.62
CA ASP A 682 -8.43 -7.46 -19.56
C ASP A 682 -9.79 -8.12 -19.23
N LYS A 683 -10.50 -8.63 -20.26
CA LYS A 683 -11.78 -9.30 -20.07
C LYS A 683 -11.70 -10.71 -19.48
N LEU A 684 -10.50 -11.30 -19.48
CA LEU A 684 -10.28 -12.66 -18.99
C LEU A 684 -9.66 -12.67 -17.59
N PHE A 685 -8.83 -11.69 -17.29
CA PHE A 685 -8.02 -11.69 -16.08
C PHE A 685 -8.47 -10.65 -15.04
N ASN A 686 -9.04 -9.51 -15.46
CA ASN A 686 -9.48 -8.50 -14.52
C ASN A 686 -10.86 -8.82 -13.96
N VAL A 687 -11.15 -8.35 -12.73
CA VAL A 687 -12.45 -8.48 -12.07
C VAL A 687 -13.09 -7.09 -11.92
N GLY A 688 -14.30 -6.92 -12.41
CA GLY A 688 -15.02 -5.64 -12.52
C GLY A 688 -15.22 -5.23 -13.99
N PRO A 689 -15.53 -3.94 -14.30
CA PRO A 689 -15.66 -2.80 -13.37
C PRO A 689 -16.95 -2.82 -12.54
N PHE A 690 -16.87 -2.27 -11.33
CA PHE A 690 -17.99 -2.05 -10.42
C PHE A 690 -18.15 -0.56 -10.12
N PRO A 691 -19.37 0.01 -10.06
CA PRO A 691 -19.59 1.30 -9.44
C PRO A 691 -19.12 1.28 -7.98
N ALA A 692 -18.31 2.24 -7.56
CA ALA A 692 -17.70 2.23 -6.23
C ALA A 692 -18.18 3.44 -5.40
N PRO A 693 -18.82 3.21 -4.22
CA PRO A 693 -19.10 4.27 -3.26
C PRO A 693 -17.86 4.68 -2.50
N GLY A 694 -17.91 5.80 -1.77
CA GLY A 694 -16.77 6.32 -1.02
C GLY A 694 -15.83 7.14 -1.90
N SER A 695 -14.75 7.60 -1.32
CA SER A 695 -13.73 8.43 -1.96
C SER A 695 -12.54 8.62 -1.02
N HIS A 696 -11.72 9.63 -1.30
CA HIS A 696 -10.63 10.09 -0.45
C HIS A 696 -11.14 10.68 0.89
N GLU A 697 -10.43 10.45 1.98
CA GLU A 697 -10.71 10.97 3.34
C GLU A 697 -12.08 10.59 3.95
N VAL A 698 -12.69 9.50 3.48
CA VAL A 698 -13.84 8.86 4.13
C VAL A 698 -13.44 7.51 4.75
N PRO A 699 -14.18 6.96 5.72
CA PRO A 699 -13.88 5.63 6.26
C PRO A 699 -13.84 4.53 5.19
N ASN A 700 -14.84 4.44 4.32
CA ASN A 700 -14.83 3.56 3.14
C ASN A 700 -13.97 4.19 2.03
N ASN A 701 -12.68 4.22 2.25
CA ASN A 701 -11.68 4.94 1.45
C ASN A 701 -11.38 4.21 0.12
N GLN A 702 -12.38 4.14 -0.76
CA GLN A 702 -12.16 3.69 -2.13
C GLN A 702 -11.72 4.90 -2.96
N THR A 703 -10.42 5.03 -3.19
CA THR A 703 -9.83 6.26 -3.70
C THR A 703 -9.30 6.10 -5.11
N ALA A 704 -9.54 7.13 -5.91
CA ALA A 704 -8.87 7.36 -7.18
C ALA A 704 -7.86 8.51 -7.04
N PRO A 705 -6.79 8.56 -7.86
CA PRO A 705 -5.87 9.70 -7.90
C PRO A 705 -6.60 11.00 -8.23
N ILE A 706 -6.08 12.13 -7.71
CA ILE A 706 -6.54 13.45 -8.11
C ILE A 706 -6.24 13.63 -9.61
N GLY A 707 -7.27 13.89 -10.38
CA GLY A 707 -7.19 13.99 -11.83
C GLY A 707 -8.54 14.37 -12.44
N PRO A 708 -8.63 14.46 -13.79
CA PRO A 708 -9.91 14.68 -14.47
C PRO A 708 -10.77 13.42 -14.45
N ALA A 709 -12.09 13.61 -14.49
CA ALA A 709 -13.04 12.48 -14.62
C ALA A 709 -12.84 11.72 -15.97
N PRO A 710 -13.11 10.41 -16.01
CA PRO A 710 -13.60 9.53 -14.94
C PRO A 710 -12.47 9.11 -13.98
N TRP A 711 -12.85 8.69 -12.78
CA TRP A 711 -11.92 8.30 -11.72
C TRP A 711 -11.91 6.77 -11.50
N PRO A 712 -10.99 6.03 -12.11
CA PRO A 712 -10.78 4.63 -11.76
C PRO A 712 -10.21 4.53 -10.35
N VAL A 713 -10.87 3.76 -9.50
CA VAL A 713 -10.42 3.49 -8.13
C VAL A 713 -9.12 2.69 -8.18
N THR A 714 -8.10 3.14 -7.49
CA THR A 714 -6.79 2.48 -7.47
C THR A 714 -6.52 1.76 -6.16
N TYR A 715 -6.96 2.31 -5.02
CA TYR A 715 -6.74 1.69 -3.71
C TYR A 715 -7.94 1.90 -2.77
N GLY A 716 -7.99 1.10 -1.73
CA GLY A 716 -9.02 1.15 -0.69
C GLY A 716 -8.91 -0.01 0.27
N PRO A 717 -9.97 -0.29 1.07
CA PRO A 717 -9.99 -1.39 2.02
C PRO A 717 -9.64 -2.72 1.34
N SER A 718 -8.41 -3.20 1.53
CA SER A 718 -7.91 -4.44 0.92
C SER A 718 -8.38 -5.71 1.64
N THR A 719 -8.93 -5.54 2.82
CA THR A 719 -9.78 -6.46 3.58
C THR A 719 -10.55 -5.64 4.59
N ARG A 720 -11.73 -6.08 5.04
CA ARG A 720 -12.42 -5.52 6.21
C ARG A 720 -12.53 -6.60 7.26
N ARG A 721 -12.25 -6.27 8.51
CA ARG A 721 -12.25 -7.24 9.62
C ARG A 721 -12.89 -6.64 10.85
N LEU A 722 -13.69 -7.47 11.53
CA LEU A 722 -14.34 -7.14 12.81
C LEU A 722 -14.30 -8.35 13.74
N ILE A 723 -13.74 -8.18 14.93
CA ILE A 723 -13.59 -9.24 15.91
C ILE A 723 -14.18 -8.73 17.25
N ASP A 724 -15.24 -9.34 17.74
CA ASP A 724 -15.74 -9.15 19.11
C ASP A 724 -15.14 -10.26 19.99
N PHE A 725 -14.35 -9.89 20.98
CA PHE A 725 -13.71 -10.86 21.87
C PHE A 725 -14.65 -11.50 22.90
N ALA A 726 -15.95 -11.21 22.85
CA ALA A 726 -16.96 -12.04 23.50
C ALA A 726 -17.20 -13.34 22.72
N ASP A 727 -17.04 -13.31 21.40
CA ASP A 727 -17.17 -14.47 20.52
C ASP A 727 -16.27 -14.35 19.27
N PRO A 728 -14.95 -14.57 19.40
CA PRO A 728 -14.03 -14.47 18.27
C PRO A 728 -14.26 -15.51 17.17
N THR A 729 -15.03 -16.58 17.44
CA THR A 729 -15.37 -17.58 16.43
C THR A 729 -16.27 -17.02 15.31
N HIS A 730 -17.07 -15.99 15.63
CA HIS A 730 -17.92 -15.30 14.67
C HIS A 730 -17.30 -13.99 14.15
N ALA A 731 -15.97 -13.93 14.07
CA ALA A 731 -15.29 -12.80 13.44
C ALA A 731 -15.74 -12.62 12.00
N LEU A 732 -15.91 -11.37 11.59
CA LEU A 732 -16.31 -11.03 10.21
C LEU A 732 -15.09 -10.58 9.39
N THR A 733 -15.10 -10.99 8.12
CA THR A 733 -14.06 -10.65 7.14
C THR A 733 -14.68 -10.47 5.75
N ILE A 734 -14.00 -9.75 4.88
CA ILE A 734 -14.26 -9.73 3.43
C ILE A 734 -13.01 -9.25 2.70
N ASN A 735 -12.63 -9.93 1.64
CA ASN A 735 -11.60 -9.48 0.71
C ASN A 735 -12.23 -8.89 -0.57
N PRO A 736 -11.54 -7.99 -1.28
CA PRO A 736 -12.09 -7.34 -2.47
C PRO A 736 -12.22 -8.27 -3.68
N VAL A 737 -11.53 -9.41 -3.68
CA VAL A 737 -11.62 -10.53 -4.63
C VAL A 737 -11.46 -11.84 -3.86
N GLY A 738 -11.48 -12.96 -4.56
CA GLY A 738 -11.40 -14.28 -3.92
C GLY A 738 -10.02 -14.64 -3.32
N GLN A 739 -9.96 -15.79 -2.67
CA GLN A 739 -8.77 -16.36 -2.03
C GLN A 739 -7.71 -16.79 -3.05
N SER A 740 -8.12 -17.31 -4.20
CA SER A 740 -7.23 -17.86 -5.22
C SER A 740 -6.69 -16.79 -6.16
N GLY A 741 -5.41 -16.90 -6.54
CA GLY A 741 -4.79 -16.15 -7.62
C GLY A 741 -4.76 -16.91 -8.94
N VAL A 742 -5.34 -18.09 -9.01
CA VAL A 742 -5.35 -18.91 -10.21
C VAL A 742 -6.52 -18.50 -11.10
N PRO A 743 -6.28 -18.03 -12.34
CA PRO A 743 -7.33 -17.65 -13.25
C PRO A 743 -8.32 -18.81 -13.51
N PHE A 744 -9.60 -18.47 -13.58
CA PHE A 744 -10.73 -19.40 -13.76
C PHE A 744 -11.01 -20.35 -12.59
N ASP A 745 -10.31 -20.23 -11.46
CA ASP A 745 -10.69 -20.89 -10.22
C ASP A 745 -12.00 -20.27 -9.67
N THR A 746 -12.81 -21.09 -9.00
CA THR A 746 -14.06 -20.63 -8.38
C THR A 746 -13.84 -19.47 -7.40
N HIS A 747 -12.72 -19.51 -6.68
CA HIS A 747 -12.36 -18.51 -5.68
C HIS A 747 -11.42 -17.41 -6.21
N TYR A 748 -11.44 -17.14 -7.52
CA TYR A 748 -10.65 -16.06 -8.11
C TYR A 748 -11.25 -14.68 -7.85
N GLY A 749 -12.58 -14.54 -7.95
CA GLY A 749 -13.27 -13.26 -7.80
C GLY A 749 -14.63 -13.34 -7.09
N ASP A 750 -14.90 -14.43 -6.40
CA ASP A 750 -16.19 -14.77 -5.80
C ASP A 750 -16.66 -13.80 -4.70
N GLN A 751 -15.75 -13.10 -4.01
CA GLN A 751 -16.11 -12.12 -2.99
C GLN A 751 -16.35 -10.70 -3.53
N ALA A 752 -15.98 -10.40 -4.79
CA ALA A 752 -15.92 -9.03 -5.30
C ALA A 752 -17.30 -8.32 -5.29
N GLN A 753 -18.37 -9.00 -5.64
CA GLN A 753 -19.72 -8.42 -5.63
C GLN A 753 -20.18 -8.12 -4.19
N SER A 754 -20.03 -9.08 -3.27
CA SER A 754 -20.34 -8.88 -1.84
C SER A 754 -19.53 -7.75 -1.24
N TYR A 755 -18.23 -7.70 -1.56
CA TYR A 755 -17.33 -6.64 -1.09
C TYR A 755 -17.78 -5.24 -1.48
N ILE A 756 -18.11 -5.02 -2.76
CA ILE A 756 -18.48 -3.68 -3.25
C ILE A 756 -19.85 -3.24 -2.72
N GLU A 757 -20.74 -4.17 -2.45
CA GLU A 757 -22.05 -3.94 -1.84
C GLU A 757 -21.99 -3.75 -0.32
N GLY A 758 -20.80 -3.85 0.29
CA GLY A 758 -20.60 -3.69 1.73
C GLY A 758 -20.92 -4.94 2.55
N GLY A 759 -20.95 -6.10 1.90
CA GLY A 759 -21.13 -7.40 2.56
C GLY A 759 -19.91 -7.81 3.40
N TYR A 760 -20.14 -8.77 4.27
CA TYR A 760 -19.12 -9.45 5.09
C TYR A 760 -19.42 -10.94 5.13
N GLU A 761 -18.38 -11.73 5.29
CA GLU A 761 -18.40 -13.17 5.45
C GLU A 761 -17.89 -13.55 6.84
N GLN A 762 -18.23 -14.73 7.32
CA GLN A 762 -17.70 -15.23 8.59
C GLN A 762 -16.33 -15.86 8.38
N ALA A 763 -15.37 -15.50 9.22
CA ALA A 763 -14.10 -16.20 9.33
C ALA A 763 -14.30 -17.47 10.17
N HIS A 764 -14.51 -18.62 9.51
CA HIS A 764 -14.72 -19.89 10.20
C HIS A 764 -13.51 -20.25 11.06
N PHE A 765 -13.71 -20.42 12.36
CA PHE A 765 -12.61 -20.61 13.31
C PHE A 765 -12.77 -21.88 14.14
N SER A 766 -13.96 -22.13 14.71
CA SER A 766 -14.20 -23.29 15.55
C SER A 766 -14.17 -24.60 14.74
N GLU A 767 -13.81 -25.71 15.38
CA GLU A 767 -13.80 -27.04 14.74
C GLU A 767 -15.17 -27.41 14.17
N GLU A 768 -16.25 -26.99 14.81
CA GLU A 768 -17.63 -27.20 14.35
C GLU A 768 -17.90 -26.44 13.05
N GLU A 769 -17.57 -25.15 13.00
CA GLU A 769 -17.78 -24.30 11.81
C GLU A 769 -16.91 -24.76 10.64
N VAL A 770 -15.62 -25.02 10.89
CA VAL A 770 -14.71 -25.52 9.87
C VAL A 770 -15.22 -26.86 9.30
N THR A 771 -15.71 -27.75 10.16
CA THR A 771 -16.28 -29.04 9.71
C THR A 771 -17.53 -28.85 8.88
N ALA A 772 -18.46 -27.98 9.30
CA ALA A 772 -19.71 -27.71 8.60
C ALA A 772 -19.49 -27.07 7.23
N ASN A 773 -18.45 -26.21 7.11
CA ASN A 773 -18.17 -25.44 5.89
C ASN A 773 -17.08 -26.05 5.01
N THR A 774 -16.45 -27.16 5.39
CA THR A 774 -15.42 -27.84 4.58
C THR A 774 -15.98 -28.29 3.23
N ARG A 775 -15.31 -27.89 2.14
CA ARG A 775 -15.61 -28.29 0.74
C ARG A 775 -14.56 -29.22 0.16
N GLY A 776 -13.38 -29.28 0.74
CA GLY A 776 -12.30 -30.18 0.34
C GLY A 776 -11.36 -30.49 1.47
N THR A 777 -10.71 -31.65 1.44
CA THR A 777 -9.69 -32.03 2.42
C THR A 777 -8.49 -32.59 1.69
N LEU A 778 -7.33 -31.94 1.89
CA LEU A 778 -6.03 -32.39 1.41
C LEU A 778 -5.22 -32.93 2.58
N LYS A 779 -4.69 -34.15 2.46
CA LYS A 779 -3.77 -34.73 3.42
C LYS A 779 -2.34 -34.69 2.89
N LEU A 780 -1.46 -34.09 3.65
CA LEU A 780 -0.03 -34.09 3.36
C LEU A 780 0.64 -35.16 4.24
N LEU A 781 1.30 -36.12 3.62
CA LEU A 781 1.93 -37.23 4.29
C LEU A 781 3.46 -37.15 4.18
N PRO A 782 4.21 -37.59 5.22
CA PRO A 782 5.65 -37.68 5.14
C PRO A 782 6.11 -38.55 3.97
N ALA A 783 7.16 -38.14 3.24
CA ALA A 783 7.84 -39.01 2.30
C ALA A 783 8.54 -40.14 3.10
N ARG A 784 8.41 -41.39 2.62
CA ARG A 784 9.07 -42.54 3.22
C ARG A 784 10.56 -42.58 2.88
#